data_2c33564f6399a1523a3fcf8e7753d7ad
#
_entry.id   2c33564f6399a1523a3fcf8e7753d7ad
#
_cell.length_a   1.000
_cell.length_b   1.000
_cell.length_c   1.000
_cell.angle_alpha   90.00
_cell.angle_beta   90.00
_cell.angle_gamma   90.00
#
_symmetry.space_group_name_H-M   'P 1'
#
loop_
_entity.id
_entity.type
_entity.pdbx_description
1 polymer ?
#
loop_
_entity_poly.entity_id
_entity_poly.type
_entity_poly.pdbx_seq_one_letter_code
_entity_poly.pdbx_strand_id
1 'polypeptide(L)'
;MNIKSKSAAILCAATLLMTVGCSSGSETSSGSSEPDASGISGTADVSGAPDAEANESGAVSEEDIMNSLNNGIIIDSVSGNVYKNEMNANPISPNIFCADPTAVEYDGRLYVYGTNDQQQAEEGTTNDYAHIKSLVVFSTDDMVNWIYHGRIEVGEIAPWIYNSWAPSIVSRVEDDGLTHFYLYFSNSGAGVGVITSTNPVGPWTDPLGEPLIYQNMPGLENCPAPFDPGVCIDENGVGWLSFGGGTPADGSTMHTKIPKIAKLGEDMLSFDSEFVSIDAPYFFEASELNYIDGVYYYTYCTDWQDHKIGWEEYEGVDVMPACSMAYMTTKTPLDADSWECRGAYFYNAGENADGSSGLRWANNHTHFIEYKDVNYIIHHTLLLEELMGGTAGFRSIMADYLPMDKATGDIPITAASKKGVAQIKPVDPYNYNSGALMFTSADIGYDKVTDPAAKSTADGAWIYVRGADFGYGASDFIAEVKGKGRIEVRLDDISSEAAAFVEFDCADYTKIRSDGFAQFDGRNHNVYFVFSGSDIELKSWKFSKGDEQLRPEESIASTDIPYKTVVFSGQSEPGPSPSAMLDIPKDGDYSIKSSSFDKDSAVLNLGFINTDTDAKYKVLVKSLTLATENGEVEIPVNKELDPASTTENGLENGWGDSEVGSLVYGTEECGIFAAETDIEWINYRLALKINGEETPFTSITYNVTVSGLELDG
;
A
#
# COMPACT_ATOMS: atom_id res chain seq x y z
N MET A 1 -19.80 41.57 30.51
CA MET A 1 -19.31 42.49 29.50
C MET A 1 -18.83 41.62 28.35
N ASN A 2 -19.41 41.77 27.19
CA ASN A 2 -19.48 40.81 26.09
C ASN A 2 -18.13 40.24 25.60
N ILE A 3 -17.98 38.93 25.64
CA ILE A 3 -16.92 38.12 24.98
C ILE A 3 -17.57 37.21 23.91
N LYS A 4 -18.55 37.66 23.19
CA LYS A 4 -19.24 36.81 22.18
C LYS A 4 -19.08 37.28 20.72
N SER A 5 -18.14 38.18 20.41
CA SER A 5 -18.05 38.73 19.04
C SER A 5 -16.67 38.59 18.33
N LYS A 6 -15.74 37.77 18.87
CA LYS A 6 -14.45 37.56 18.21
C LYS A 6 -14.24 36.14 17.62
N SER A 7 -15.11 35.19 17.94
CA SER A 7 -14.96 33.80 17.46
C SER A 7 -15.52 33.55 16.05
N ALA A 8 -16.36 34.41 15.52
CA ALA A 8 -16.98 34.21 14.20
C ALA A 8 -16.13 34.67 13.01
N ALA A 9 -15.07 35.46 13.24
CA ALA A 9 -14.23 36.00 12.16
C ALA A 9 -13.04 35.06 11.80
N ILE A 10 -12.69 34.15 12.70
CA ILE A 10 -11.56 33.23 12.51
C ILE A 10 -11.98 31.99 11.71
N LEU A 11 -13.23 31.58 11.81
CA LEU A 11 -13.77 30.42 11.08
C LEU A 11 -13.87 30.68 9.56
N CYS A 12 -14.08 31.94 9.13
CA CYS A 12 -14.16 32.28 7.70
C CYS A 12 -12.78 32.29 6.99
N ALA A 13 -11.68 32.45 7.70
CA ALA A 13 -10.35 32.51 7.07
C ALA A 13 -9.78 31.09 6.80
N ALA A 14 -10.07 30.13 7.67
CA ALA A 14 -9.64 28.76 7.49
C ALA A 14 -10.42 28.04 6.37
N THR A 15 -11.72 28.34 6.22
CA THR A 15 -12.55 27.77 5.17
C THR A 15 -12.22 28.33 3.78
N LEU A 16 -11.64 29.54 3.69
CA LEU A 16 -11.31 30.16 2.40
C LEU A 16 -9.97 29.63 1.81
N LEU A 17 -9.10 29.11 2.65
CA LEU A 17 -7.82 28.51 2.22
C LEU A 17 -7.99 27.10 1.64
N MET A 18 -9.05 26.39 1.99
CA MET A 18 -9.28 25.01 1.54
C MET A 18 -10.13 24.86 0.28
N THR A 19 -10.82 25.90 -0.18
CA THR A 19 -11.65 25.83 -1.38
C THR A 19 -10.90 25.99 -2.70
N VAL A 20 -9.58 26.24 -2.68
CA VAL A 20 -8.76 26.41 -3.87
C VAL A 20 -8.11 25.08 -4.32
N GLY A 21 -8.14 24.03 -3.51
CA GLY A 21 -7.43 22.77 -3.73
C GLY A 21 -8.23 21.61 -4.37
N CYS A 22 -9.52 21.76 -4.62
CA CYS A 22 -10.36 20.67 -5.12
C CYS A 22 -11.19 21.07 -6.35
N SER A 23 -10.55 21.36 -7.48
CA SER A 23 -11.23 21.30 -8.78
C SER A 23 -10.34 20.56 -9.77
N SER A 24 -10.56 19.26 -9.90
CA SER A 24 -10.12 18.47 -11.05
C SER A 24 -10.86 18.97 -12.29
N GLY A 25 -10.28 19.93 -12.96
CA GLY A 25 -10.79 20.46 -14.22
C GLY A 25 -9.92 19.97 -15.36
N SER A 26 -10.37 18.96 -16.07
CA SER A 26 -9.91 18.74 -17.43
C SER A 26 -10.54 19.81 -18.32
N GLU A 27 -9.84 20.86 -18.63
CA GLU A 27 -10.20 21.77 -19.72
C GLU A 27 -9.21 21.62 -20.88
N THR A 28 -9.69 20.97 -21.92
CA THR A 28 -9.11 21.10 -23.26
C THR A 28 -9.45 22.47 -23.84
N SER A 29 -8.43 23.25 -24.11
CA SER A 29 -8.54 24.51 -24.84
C SER A 29 -8.87 24.28 -26.33
N SER A 30 -9.94 24.88 -26.83
CA SER A 30 -9.99 25.30 -28.23
C SER A 30 -10.90 26.52 -28.38
N GLY A 31 -10.38 27.46 -29.18
CA GLY A 31 -10.75 28.85 -29.29
C GLY A 31 -12.12 29.19 -29.87
N SER A 32 -12.43 30.39 -29.58
CA SER A 32 -13.38 31.39 -30.11
C SER A 32 -14.12 31.15 -31.43
N SER A 33 -15.45 31.30 -31.42
CA SER A 33 -16.21 32.28 -32.18
C SER A 33 -17.74 32.04 -32.03
N GLU A 34 -18.45 33.04 -31.55
CA GLU A 34 -19.88 33.22 -31.79
C GLU A 34 -20.09 33.77 -33.26
N PRO A 35 -21.28 33.68 -33.92
CA PRO A 35 -22.58 34.00 -33.39
C PRO A 35 -23.81 33.24 -34.01
N ASP A 36 -24.93 33.52 -33.41
CA ASP A 36 -26.31 33.68 -33.93
C ASP A 36 -27.28 32.49 -34.02
N ALA A 37 -28.42 32.85 -33.45
CA ALA A 37 -29.66 32.11 -33.30
C ALA A 37 -30.43 31.79 -34.61
N SER A 38 -31.12 30.64 -34.60
CA SER A 38 -32.55 30.60 -35.02
C SER A 38 -33.11 29.18 -34.88
N GLY A 39 -34.30 29.08 -34.30
CA GLY A 39 -35.12 27.98 -33.93
C GLY A 39 -35.42 26.91 -34.98
N ILE A 40 -35.94 25.82 -34.48
CA ILE A 40 -37.17 25.15 -34.93
C ILE A 40 -37.52 24.03 -33.90
N SER A 41 -38.79 24.03 -33.53
CA SER A 41 -39.51 23.04 -32.76
C SER A 41 -39.63 21.68 -33.46
N GLY A 42 -39.50 20.61 -32.72
CA GLY A 42 -39.88 19.28 -33.20
C GLY A 42 -40.11 18.35 -32.02
N THR A 43 -41.38 18.21 -31.63
CA THR A 43 -41.83 17.17 -30.72
C THR A 43 -41.74 15.81 -31.40
N ALA A 44 -41.11 14.84 -30.74
CA ALA A 44 -41.26 13.44 -31.05
C ALA A 44 -41.47 12.63 -29.78
N ASP A 45 -42.62 11.98 -29.72
CA ASP A 45 -43.02 10.97 -28.74
C ASP A 45 -41.97 9.85 -28.64
N VAL A 46 -41.61 9.50 -27.43
CA VAL A 46 -40.96 8.21 -27.12
C VAL A 46 -41.79 7.47 -26.09
N SER A 47 -42.67 6.64 -26.59
CA SER A 47 -43.25 5.52 -25.85
C SER A 47 -42.39 4.29 -26.09
N GLY A 48 -41.88 3.66 -25.01
CA GLY A 48 -41.22 2.38 -25.10
C GLY A 48 -40.20 2.18 -23.98
N ALA A 49 -40.67 1.96 -22.77
CA ALA A 49 -39.87 1.33 -21.74
C ALA A 49 -39.78 -0.17 -22.05
N PRO A 50 -38.61 -0.80 -22.08
CA PRO A 50 -38.54 -2.24 -22.02
C PRO A 50 -38.72 -2.68 -20.57
N ASP A 51 -39.54 -3.71 -20.41
CA ASP A 51 -39.81 -4.42 -19.15
C ASP A 51 -38.46 -4.84 -18.49
N ALA A 52 -38.31 -4.49 -17.22
CA ALA A 52 -37.26 -5.03 -16.38
C ALA A 52 -37.58 -6.51 -16.12
N GLU A 53 -36.96 -7.39 -16.88
CA GLU A 53 -36.85 -8.79 -16.47
C GLU A 53 -35.98 -8.82 -15.21
N ALA A 54 -36.54 -9.43 -14.16
CA ALA A 54 -35.84 -9.75 -12.95
C ALA A 54 -34.71 -10.72 -13.30
N ASN A 55 -33.46 -10.23 -13.28
CA ASN A 55 -32.31 -11.11 -13.35
C ASN A 55 -32.30 -11.98 -12.09
N GLU A 56 -32.48 -13.28 -12.31
CA GLU A 56 -32.09 -14.30 -11.36
C GLU A 56 -30.65 -14.04 -10.93
N SER A 57 -30.32 -14.28 -9.67
CA SER A 57 -28.98 -14.20 -9.09
C SER A 57 -28.01 -15.00 -9.95
N GLY A 58 -27.40 -14.37 -10.92
CA GLY A 58 -26.48 -15.01 -11.84
C GLY A 58 -25.17 -15.28 -11.11
N ALA A 59 -24.80 -16.55 -11.05
CA ALA A 59 -23.43 -16.92 -10.80
C ALA A 59 -22.54 -16.14 -11.78
N VAL A 60 -21.53 -15.47 -11.27
CA VAL A 60 -20.52 -14.75 -12.07
C VAL A 60 -19.90 -15.80 -13.00
N SER A 61 -19.81 -15.49 -14.29
CA SER A 61 -19.26 -16.44 -15.27
C SER A 61 -17.74 -16.53 -15.12
N GLU A 62 -17.16 -17.69 -15.51
CA GLU A 62 -15.70 -17.83 -15.59
C GLU A 62 -15.07 -16.74 -16.47
N GLU A 63 -15.78 -16.28 -17.51
CA GLU A 63 -15.37 -15.22 -18.40
C GLU A 63 -15.34 -13.85 -17.68
N ASP A 64 -16.29 -13.56 -16.79
CA ASP A 64 -16.30 -12.34 -15.98
C ASP A 64 -15.18 -12.38 -14.93
N ILE A 65 -14.87 -13.52 -14.35
CA ILE A 65 -13.74 -13.72 -13.44
C ILE A 65 -12.43 -13.47 -14.19
N MET A 66 -12.25 -14.05 -15.35
CA MET A 66 -11.04 -13.87 -16.17
C MET A 66 -10.88 -12.42 -16.64
N ASN A 67 -11.97 -11.79 -17.09
CA ASN A 67 -11.94 -10.39 -17.48
C ASN A 67 -11.65 -9.45 -16.31
N SER A 68 -12.09 -9.79 -15.10
CA SER A 68 -11.79 -9.01 -13.91
C SER A 68 -10.36 -9.19 -13.43
N LEU A 69 -9.80 -10.39 -13.56
CA LEU A 69 -8.37 -10.64 -13.32
C LEU A 69 -7.51 -9.78 -14.26
N ASN A 70 -7.85 -9.75 -15.54
CA ASN A 70 -7.15 -8.93 -16.54
C ASN A 70 -7.28 -7.42 -16.28
N ASN A 71 -8.37 -6.98 -15.64
CA ASN A 71 -8.58 -5.58 -15.26
C ASN A 71 -8.09 -5.24 -13.83
N GLY A 72 -7.42 -6.17 -13.15
CA GLY A 72 -6.95 -5.95 -11.79
C GLY A 72 -8.05 -5.99 -10.72
N ILE A 73 -9.22 -6.55 -11.04
CA ILE A 73 -10.36 -6.73 -10.13
C ILE A 73 -10.66 -8.20 -10.03
N ILE A 74 -10.64 -8.77 -8.82
CA ILE A 74 -11.15 -10.11 -8.57
C ILE A 74 -12.65 -10.00 -8.35
N ILE A 75 -13.44 -10.69 -9.16
CA ILE A 75 -14.86 -10.88 -8.91
C ILE A 75 -14.99 -12.24 -8.20
N ASP A 76 -15.35 -12.18 -6.92
CA ASP A 76 -15.59 -13.38 -6.14
C ASP A 76 -16.97 -13.97 -6.46
N SER A 77 -17.00 -15.28 -6.65
CA SER A 77 -18.26 -16.03 -6.86
C SER A 77 -19.13 -16.12 -5.60
N VAL A 78 -18.59 -15.80 -4.43
CA VAL A 78 -19.30 -15.87 -3.14
C VAL A 78 -19.84 -14.49 -2.73
N SER A 79 -19.05 -13.41 -2.96
CA SER A 79 -19.46 -12.03 -2.67
C SER A 79 -18.98 -11.11 -3.79
N GLY A 80 -19.83 -10.20 -4.26
CA GLY A 80 -19.50 -9.25 -5.33
C GLY A 80 -18.71 -8.00 -4.91
N ASN A 81 -18.40 -7.84 -3.62
CA ASN A 81 -17.80 -6.62 -3.09
C ASN A 81 -16.29 -6.74 -2.85
N VAL A 82 -15.54 -6.99 -3.91
CA VAL A 82 -14.06 -7.06 -3.85
C VAL A 82 -13.47 -5.77 -4.37
N TYR A 83 -12.66 -5.12 -3.55
CA TYR A 83 -12.04 -3.84 -3.91
C TYR A 83 -10.56 -3.95 -4.25
N LYS A 84 -9.89 -5.01 -3.84
CA LYS A 84 -8.44 -5.19 -4.01
C LYS A 84 -8.13 -6.57 -4.59
N ASN A 85 -7.36 -6.57 -5.67
CA ASN A 85 -6.92 -7.79 -6.35
C ASN A 85 -5.79 -8.48 -5.57
N GLU A 86 -5.74 -9.83 -5.59
CA GLU A 86 -4.67 -10.63 -4.97
C GLU A 86 -3.26 -10.29 -5.44
N MET A 87 -3.13 -9.75 -6.67
CA MET A 87 -1.84 -9.39 -7.24
C MET A 87 -1.34 -8.03 -6.76
N ASN A 88 -2.20 -7.21 -6.15
CA ASN A 88 -1.89 -5.83 -5.79
C ASN A 88 -1.84 -5.67 -4.27
N ALA A 89 -0.66 -5.39 -3.70
CA ALA A 89 -0.53 -5.11 -2.28
C ALA A 89 -1.19 -3.78 -1.87
N ASN A 90 -1.31 -2.84 -2.79
CA ASN A 90 -1.98 -1.56 -2.57
C ASN A 90 -3.47 -1.57 -2.97
N PRO A 91 -4.33 -0.78 -2.27
CA PRO A 91 -4.03 -0.04 -1.03
C PRO A 91 -3.79 -1.00 0.15
N ILE A 92 -3.14 -0.53 1.24
CA ILE A 92 -2.86 -1.38 2.41
C ILE A 92 -4.14 -1.85 3.12
N SER A 93 -5.16 -1.03 3.15
CA SER A 93 -6.49 -1.40 3.65
C SER A 93 -7.47 -1.65 2.50
N PRO A 94 -8.19 -2.77 2.49
CA PRO A 94 -9.17 -3.05 1.43
C PRO A 94 -10.49 -2.29 1.60
N ASN A 95 -10.78 -1.69 2.77
CA ASN A 95 -12.11 -1.16 3.09
C ASN A 95 -12.13 0.01 4.09
N ILE A 96 -10.99 0.61 4.42
CA ILE A 96 -10.91 1.77 5.32
C ILE A 96 -10.19 2.91 4.60
N PHE A 97 -10.84 4.06 4.52
CA PHE A 97 -10.24 5.29 4.00
C PHE A 97 -9.33 5.94 5.04
N CYS A 98 -8.12 6.24 4.62
CA CYS A 98 -7.09 6.81 5.47
C CYS A 98 -6.06 7.57 4.64
N ALA A 99 -5.50 8.64 5.19
CA ALA A 99 -4.58 9.52 4.48
C ALA A 99 -3.43 10.04 5.35
N ASP A 100 -2.55 10.83 4.74
CA ASP A 100 -1.47 11.56 5.39
C ASP A 100 -0.68 10.65 6.36
N PRO A 101 -0.02 9.61 5.82
CA PRO A 101 0.54 8.54 6.65
C PRO A 101 1.80 8.97 7.38
N THR A 102 1.97 8.39 8.58
CA THR A 102 3.23 8.33 9.31
C THR A 102 3.44 6.92 9.85
N ALA A 103 4.68 6.54 10.19
CA ALA A 103 4.97 5.19 10.62
C ALA A 103 6.05 5.12 11.70
N VAL A 104 6.01 4.06 12.51
CA VAL A 104 7.05 3.73 13.48
C VAL A 104 7.22 2.22 13.59
N GLU A 105 8.46 1.75 13.67
CA GLU A 105 8.74 0.36 14.03
C GLU A 105 8.77 0.20 15.54
N TYR A 106 8.10 -0.85 16.03
CA TYR A 106 8.15 -1.24 17.43
C TYR A 106 8.02 -2.75 17.57
N ASP A 107 8.94 -3.35 18.33
CA ASP A 107 9.01 -4.79 18.58
C ASP A 107 8.95 -5.64 17.30
N GLY A 108 9.68 -5.19 16.28
CA GLY A 108 9.81 -5.85 14.98
C GLY A 108 8.57 -5.76 14.08
N ARG A 109 7.58 -4.95 14.42
CA ARG A 109 6.35 -4.69 13.67
C ARG A 109 6.28 -3.23 13.24
N LEU A 110 5.85 -2.99 12.03
CA LEU A 110 5.60 -1.64 11.51
C LEU A 110 4.17 -1.21 11.86
N TYR A 111 4.03 -0.05 12.47
CA TYR A 111 2.75 0.63 12.75
C TYR A 111 2.62 1.85 11.86
N VAL A 112 1.49 1.96 11.16
CA VAL A 112 1.16 3.08 10.26
C VAL A 112 -0.07 3.79 10.81
N TYR A 113 0.02 5.10 10.91
CA TYR A 113 -1.07 5.97 11.37
C TYR A 113 -1.46 6.91 10.24
N GLY A 114 -2.70 7.39 10.26
CA GLY A 114 -3.10 8.40 9.30
C GLY A 114 -4.40 9.09 9.66
N THR A 115 -4.68 10.16 8.94
CA THR A 115 -5.93 10.93 8.98
C THR A 115 -7.10 10.01 8.65
N ASN A 116 -8.14 10.00 9.49
CA ASN A 116 -9.26 9.09 9.35
C ASN A 116 -10.34 9.62 8.37
N ASP A 117 -10.08 9.54 7.07
CA ASP A 117 -11.06 9.91 6.05
C ASP A 117 -12.34 9.06 6.15
N GLN A 118 -12.25 7.83 6.66
CA GLN A 118 -13.41 6.97 6.90
C GLN A 118 -14.43 7.58 7.85
N GLN A 119 -14.01 8.42 8.82
CA GLN A 119 -14.93 9.11 9.71
C GLN A 119 -15.90 10.00 8.94
N GLN A 120 -15.41 10.74 7.94
CA GLN A 120 -16.25 11.60 7.11
C GLN A 120 -17.01 10.82 6.04
N ALA A 121 -16.45 9.73 5.51
CA ALA A 121 -17.13 8.84 4.57
C ALA A 121 -18.41 8.24 5.18
N GLU A 122 -18.38 7.90 6.47
CA GLU A 122 -19.54 7.38 7.20
C GLU A 122 -20.68 8.40 7.36
N GLU A 123 -20.40 9.70 7.25
CA GLU A 123 -21.40 10.76 7.25
C GLU A 123 -22.09 10.91 5.90
N GLY A 124 -21.57 10.26 4.84
CA GLY A 124 -22.16 10.28 3.50
C GLY A 124 -21.98 11.62 2.76
N THR A 125 -20.97 12.42 3.12
CA THR A 125 -20.61 13.69 2.49
C THR A 125 -19.38 13.56 1.61
N THR A 126 -19.04 14.58 0.82
CA THR A 126 -17.73 14.68 0.15
C THR A 126 -16.64 14.98 1.19
N ASN A 127 -15.41 14.59 0.88
CA ASN A 127 -14.28 14.81 1.79
C ASN A 127 -13.83 16.28 1.78
N ASP A 128 -14.34 17.06 2.72
CA ASP A 128 -13.93 18.46 2.97
C ASP A 128 -13.06 18.59 4.24
N TYR A 129 -12.70 17.44 4.84
CA TYR A 129 -11.86 17.30 6.04
C TYR A 129 -12.43 17.94 7.32
N ALA A 130 -13.58 18.60 7.25
CA ALA A 130 -14.09 19.44 8.34
C ALA A 130 -14.48 18.68 9.62
N HIS A 131 -14.78 17.39 9.50
CA HIS A 131 -15.33 16.59 10.59
C HIS A 131 -14.38 15.54 11.15
N ILE A 132 -13.16 15.45 10.60
CA ILE A 132 -12.18 14.43 11.00
C ILE A 132 -11.52 14.81 12.33
N LYS A 133 -11.79 14.02 13.39
CA LYS A 133 -11.29 14.21 14.76
C LYS A 133 -10.66 12.95 15.35
N SER A 134 -10.39 11.97 14.50
CA SER A 134 -9.76 10.72 14.87
C SER A 134 -8.69 10.35 13.87
N LEU A 135 -7.77 9.48 14.29
CA LEU A 135 -6.74 8.86 13.46
C LEU A 135 -7.03 7.37 13.36
N VAL A 136 -6.50 6.71 12.36
CA VAL A 136 -6.56 5.25 12.23
C VAL A 136 -5.17 4.65 12.40
N VAL A 137 -5.14 3.39 12.83
CA VAL A 137 -3.89 2.65 13.05
C VAL A 137 -3.96 1.31 12.33
N PHE A 138 -2.92 1.05 11.55
CA PHE A 138 -2.65 -0.26 10.95
C PHE A 138 -1.32 -0.79 11.41
N SER A 139 -1.11 -2.10 11.38
CA SER A 139 0.23 -2.66 11.55
C SER A 139 0.45 -3.88 10.67
N THR A 140 1.70 -4.12 10.37
CA THR A 140 2.14 -5.30 9.62
C THR A 140 3.49 -5.78 10.14
N ASP A 141 3.79 -7.05 9.93
CA ASP A 141 5.13 -7.60 10.09
C ASP A 141 5.63 -8.28 8.81
N ASP A 142 4.84 -8.18 7.73
CA ASP A 142 5.15 -8.77 6.43
C ASP A 142 4.92 -7.84 5.22
N MET A 143 4.44 -6.60 5.45
CA MET A 143 4.18 -5.54 4.47
C MET A 143 3.00 -5.77 3.51
N VAL A 144 2.31 -6.91 3.55
CA VAL A 144 1.18 -7.19 2.66
C VAL A 144 -0.11 -7.57 3.38
N ASN A 145 0.00 -8.29 4.51
CA ASN A 145 -1.13 -8.53 5.39
C ASN A 145 -1.11 -7.48 6.51
N TRP A 146 -2.23 -6.80 6.68
CA TRP A 146 -2.34 -5.69 7.61
C TRP A 146 -3.39 -5.96 8.68
N ILE A 147 -3.10 -5.57 9.91
CA ILE A 147 -4.05 -5.55 11.01
C ILE A 147 -4.58 -4.12 11.12
N TYR A 148 -5.88 -3.96 11.01
CA TYR A 148 -6.54 -2.72 11.40
C TYR A 148 -6.76 -2.71 12.92
N HIS A 149 -6.19 -1.74 13.63
CA HIS A 149 -6.28 -1.63 15.09
C HIS A 149 -7.42 -0.74 15.58
N GLY A 150 -8.22 -0.18 14.66
CA GLY A 150 -9.28 0.73 15.01
C GLY A 150 -8.84 2.19 14.98
N ARG A 151 -9.51 3.01 15.79
CA ARG A 151 -9.38 4.47 15.79
C ARG A 151 -8.76 4.98 17.07
N ILE A 152 -7.97 6.02 16.95
CA ILE A 152 -7.58 6.89 18.05
C ILE A 152 -8.56 8.06 18.03
N GLU A 153 -9.50 8.11 18.97
CA GLU A 153 -10.51 9.16 19.08
C GLU A 153 -9.89 10.43 19.70
N VAL A 154 -9.04 11.11 18.93
CA VAL A 154 -8.27 12.28 19.38
C VAL A 154 -9.19 13.37 19.93
N GLY A 155 -10.39 13.56 19.34
CA GLY A 155 -11.37 14.52 19.83
C GLY A 155 -11.94 14.22 21.23
N GLU A 156 -11.90 12.96 21.68
CA GLU A 156 -12.26 12.56 23.04
C GLU A 156 -11.08 12.73 24.01
N ILE A 157 -9.85 12.43 23.53
CA ILE A 157 -8.61 12.54 24.30
C ILE A 157 -8.24 14.01 24.53
N ALA A 158 -8.35 14.85 23.49
CA ALA A 158 -8.00 16.26 23.46
C ALA A 158 -9.20 17.10 23.03
N PRO A 159 -10.24 17.31 23.88
CA PRO A 159 -11.52 17.94 23.49
C PRO A 159 -11.40 19.41 23.06
N TRP A 160 -10.24 20.02 23.17
CA TRP A 160 -9.96 21.39 22.69
C TRP A 160 -9.71 21.49 21.18
N ILE A 161 -9.54 20.36 20.46
CA ILE A 161 -9.18 20.35 19.03
C ILE A 161 -10.36 20.73 18.13
N TYR A 162 -10.04 21.25 16.96
CA TYR A 162 -10.97 21.39 15.84
C TYR A 162 -11.00 20.11 14.99
N ASN A 163 -9.81 19.63 14.61
CA ASN A 163 -9.61 18.43 13.81
C ASN A 163 -8.36 17.68 14.27
N SER A 164 -8.17 16.46 13.77
CA SER A 164 -6.90 15.73 13.86
C SER A 164 -6.51 15.20 12.47
N TRP A 165 -5.58 15.88 11.83
CA TRP A 165 -5.10 15.57 10.50
C TRP A 165 -3.59 15.31 10.53
N ALA A 166 -3.06 14.72 9.45
CA ALA A 166 -1.64 14.59 9.15
C ALA A 166 -0.80 14.33 10.40
N PRO A 167 -0.87 13.13 10.96
CA PRO A 167 -0.06 12.76 12.13
C PRO A 167 1.40 12.58 11.76
N SER A 168 2.31 12.81 12.72
CA SER A 168 3.69 12.37 12.66
C SER A 168 4.10 11.75 13.99
N ILE A 169 4.74 10.58 13.98
CA ILE A 169 5.03 9.78 15.16
C ILE A 169 6.51 9.45 15.31
N VAL A 170 6.97 9.47 16.55
CA VAL A 170 8.25 8.88 16.96
C VAL A 170 8.09 8.11 18.26
N SER A 171 9.04 7.24 18.54
CA SER A 171 9.16 6.55 19.83
C SER A 171 10.56 6.68 20.40
N ARG A 172 10.66 6.70 21.72
CA ARG A 172 11.91 6.77 22.46
C ARG A 172 11.80 5.99 23.77
N VAL A 173 12.88 5.32 24.17
CA VAL A 173 12.96 4.74 25.51
C VAL A 173 13.29 5.86 26.49
N GLU A 174 12.44 6.04 27.51
CA GLU A 174 12.58 7.08 28.52
C GLU A 174 13.25 6.56 29.79
N ASP A 175 13.50 7.45 30.76
CA ASP A 175 14.20 7.14 32.03
C ASP A 175 13.49 6.09 32.88
N ASP A 176 12.20 5.87 32.67
CA ASP A 176 11.41 4.81 33.34
C ASP A 176 11.66 3.42 32.73
N GLY A 177 12.44 3.34 31.64
CA GLY A 177 12.77 2.13 30.90
C GLY A 177 11.66 1.63 29.97
N LEU A 178 10.59 2.40 29.78
CA LEU A 178 9.52 2.10 28.86
C LEU A 178 9.75 2.85 27.54
N THR A 179 9.24 2.29 26.45
CA THR A 179 9.14 3.01 25.19
C THR A 179 7.93 3.93 25.26
N HIS A 180 8.16 5.22 25.06
CA HIS A 180 7.11 6.22 24.92
C HIS A 180 6.93 6.59 23.45
N PHE A 181 5.68 6.73 23.05
CA PHE A 181 5.26 7.17 21.72
C PHE A 181 4.73 8.59 21.81
N TYR A 182 5.20 9.45 20.91
CA TYR A 182 4.77 10.83 20.76
C TYR A 182 4.15 11.00 19.40
N LEU A 183 2.82 11.20 19.36
CA LEU A 183 2.04 11.34 18.14
C LEU A 183 1.58 12.79 18.01
N TYR A 184 2.27 13.55 17.16
CA TYR A 184 1.90 14.91 16.81
C TYR A 184 0.84 14.87 15.72
N PHE A 185 -0.04 15.86 15.70
CA PHE A 185 -1.12 15.94 14.71
C PHE A 185 -1.51 17.39 14.43
N SER A 186 -2.02 17.66 13.25
CA SER A 186 -2.55 18.94 12.85
C SER A 186 -3.91 19.22 13.49
N ASN A 187 -4.02 20.29 14.25
CA ASN A 187 -5.31 20.81 14.72
C ASN A 187 -5.90 21.76 13.66
N SER A 188 -6.28 21.23 12.48
CA SER A 188 -6.50 21.95 11.24
C SER A 188 -5.33 22.94 10.94
N GLY A 189 -5.52 24.01 10.20
CA GLY A 189 -4.50 25.05 10.04
C GLY A 189 -4.26 25.92 11.29
N ALA A 190 -4.82 25.56 12.46
CA ALA A 190 -4.76 26.37 13.67
C ALA A 190 -3.57 26.05 14.58
N GLY A 191 -2.90 24.93 14.37
CA GLY A 191 -1.76 24.53 15.21
C GLY A 191 -1.48 23.04 15.18
N VAL A 192 -0.61 22.60 16.09
CA VAL A 192 -0.19 21.21 16.28
C VAL A 192 -0.50 20.79 17.72
N GLY A 193 -1.13 19.63 17.88
CA GLY A 193 -1.28 18.93 19.16
C GLY A 193 -0.33 17.75 19.27
N VAL A 194 -0.18 17.20 20.47
CA VAL A 194 0.56 15.98 20.73
C VAL A 194 -0.16 15.12 21.75
N ILE A 195 -0.25 13.83 21.47
CA ILE A 195 -0.74 12.81 22.41
C ILE A 195 0.34 11.76 22.64
N THR A 196 0.33 11.12 23.81
CA THR A 196 1.38 10.19 24.21
C THR A 196 0.79 8.86 24.69
N SER A 197 1.59 7.80 24.54
CA SER A 197 1.27 6.46 25.04
C SER A 197 2.56 5.67 25.29
N THR A 198 2.48 4.59 26.04
CA THR A 198 3.55 3.57 26.16
C THR A 198 3.26 2.32 25.32
N ASN A 199 2.23 2.38 24.47
CA ASN A 199 1.86 1.30 23.56
C ASN A 199 1.46 1.91 22.21
N PRO A 200 1.92 1.38 21.07
CA PRO A 200 1.67 1.98 19.75
C PRO A 200 0.17 2.06 19.38
N VAL A 201 -0.68 1.25 19.99
CA VAL A 201 -2.14 1.31 19.76
C VAL A 201 -2.92 1.99 20.89
N GLY A 202 -2.21 2.55 21.88
CA GLY A 202 -2.81 3.23 23.04
C GLY A 202 -2.94 2.32 24.27
N PRO A 203 -3.62 2.78 25.35
CA PRO A 203 -4.39 4.03 25.42
C PRO A 203 -3.52 5.29 25.31
N TRP A 204 -4.06 6.29 24.63
CA TRP A 204 -3.41 7.58 24.43
C TRP A 204 -3.89 8.61 25.43
N THR A 205 -3.04 9.56 25.77
CA THR A 205 -3.35 10.68 26.68
C THR A 205 -2.89 12.01 26.07
N ASP A 206 -3.58 13.09 26.40
CA ASP A 206 -3.18 14.46 26.11
C ASP A 206 -2.38 15.02 27.30
N PRO A 207 -1.05 15.12 27.20
CA PRO A 207 -0.23 15.54 28.33
C PRO A 207 -0.26 17.04 28.58
N LEU A 208 -0.65 17.87 27.59
CA LEU A 208 -0.63 19.32 27.67
C LEU A 208 -1.99 19.91 27.98
N GLY A 209 -3.09 19.30 27.50
CA GLY A 209 -4.44 19.86 27.58
C GLY A 209 -4.66 21.10 26.72
N GLU A 210 -3.69 21.44 25.85
CA GLU A 210 -3.70 22.57 24.95
C GLU A 210 -2.75 22.30 23.77
N PRO A 211 -2.82 23.08 22.66
CA PRO A 211 -1.92 22.87 21.53
C PRO A 211 -0.47 23.17 21.90
N LEU A 212 0.46 22.34 21.41
CA LEU A 212 1.89 22.58 21.48
C LEU A 212 2.30 23.80 20.60
N ILE A 213 1.68 23.91 19.43
CA ILE A 213 1.85 25.01 18.50
C ILE A 213 0.48 25.61 18.20
N TYR A 214 0.39 26.95 18.19
CA TYR A 214 -0.84 27.68 17.88
C TYR A 214 -0.57 28.89 16.98
N GLN A 215 -1.59 29.32 16.22
CA GLN A 215 -1.47 30.49 15.36
C GLN A 215 -1.06 31.72 16.18
N ASN A 216 -0.20 32.56 15.58
CA ASN A 216 0.37 33.78 16.19
C ASN A 216 1.26 33.51 17.43
N MET A 217 1.75 32.31 17.61
CA MET A 217 2.83 32.03 18.55
C MET A 217 4.08 32.86 18.16
N PRO A 218 4.84 33.41 19.10
CA PRO A 218 6.07 34.14 18.79
C PRO A 218 7.03 33.32 17.92
N GLY A 219 7.57 33.92 16.86
CA GLY A 219 8.42 33.22 15.87
C GLY A 219 7.66 32.62 14.66
N LEU A 220 6.33 32.72 14.63
CA LEU A 220 5.50 32.22 13.53
C LEU A 220 4.90 33.32 12.64
N GLU A 221 5.50 34.52 12.62
CA GLU A 221 4.94 35.68 11.93
C GLU A 221 4.72 35.44 10.42
N ASN A 222 5.52 34.55 9.81
CA ASN A 222 5.43 34.19 8.39
C ASN A 222 4.85 32.79 8.15
N CYS A 223 4.21 32.17 9.15
CA CYS A 223 3.59 30.88 9.02
C CYS A 223 2.06 31.02 9.14
N PRO A 224 1.33 31.16 8.02
CA PRO A 224 -0.12 31.45 8.06
C PRO A 224 -0.94 30.30 8.63
N ALA A 225 -0.47 29.05 8.42
CA ALA A 225 -1.12 27.84 8.95
C ALA A 225 -0.02 26.91 9.52
N PRO A 226 0.25 26.95 10.83
CA PRO A 226 1.22 26.08 11.46
C PRO A 226 0.62 24.67 11.68
N PHE A 227 0.66 23.83 10.66
CA PHE A 227 0.11 22.48 10.66
C PHE A 227 1.09 21.51 9.95
N ASP A 228 0.68 20.27 9.70
CA ASP A 228 1.49 19.18 9.13
C ASP A 228 2.83 19.03 9.84
N PRO A 229 2.81 18.53 11.08
CA PRO A 229 4.04 18.28 11.83
C PRO A 229 4.84 17.14 11.20
N GLY A 230 6.18 17.32 11.12
CA GLY A 230 7.13 16.28 10.81
C GLY A 230 8.12 16.13 11.95
N VAL A 231 8.19 14.97 12.59
CA VAL A 231 9.04 14.73 13.76
C VAL A 231 10.08 13.66 13.50
N CYS A 232 11.32 13.89 13.96
CA CYS A 232 12.35 12.85 14.02
C CYS A 232 13.14 12.92 15.32
N ILE A 233 13.88 11.86 15.61
CA ILE A 233 14.86 11.79 16.70
C ILE A 233 16.21 11.49 16.07
N ASP A 234 17.23 12.28 16.42
CA ASP A 234 18.59 12.08 15.93
C ASP A 234 19.37 11.03 16.73
N GLU A 235 20.59 10.72 16.30
CA GLU A 235 21.48 9.73 16.93
C GLU A 235 21.83 10.04 18.40
N ASN A 236 21.65 11.28 18.84
CA ASN A 236 21.89 11.73 20.21
C ASN A 236 20.62 11.67 21.07
N GLY A 237 19.50 11.18 20.51
CA GLY A 237 18.20 11.12 21.16
C GLY A 237 17.46 12.46 21.21
N VAL A 238 17.92 13.45 20.44
CA VAL A 238 17.31 14.78 20.39
C VAL A 238 16.13 14.77 19.43
N GLY A 239 14.97 15.22 19.91
CA GLY A 239 13.77 15.40 19.11
C GLY A 239 13.81 16.69 18.29
N TRP A 240 13.34 16.61 17.06
CA TRP A 240 13.20 17.70 16.12
C TRP A 240 11.81 17.73 15.54
N LEU A 241 11.21 18.93 15.43
CA LEU A 241 9.87 19.10 14.87
C LEU A 241 9.88 20.16 13.77
N SER A 242 9.43 19.77 12.57
CA SER A 242 9.10 20.67 11.47
C SER A 242 7.59 20.82 11.34
N PHE A 243 7.13 21.92 10.78
CA PHE A 243 5.71 22.18 10.50
C PHE A 243 5.55 23.40 9.61
N GLY A 244 4.35 23.54 9.05
CA GLY A 244 3.98 24.74 8.29
C GLY A 244 3.04 24.45 7.16
N GLY A 245 2.36 25.49 6.66
CA GLY A 245 1.47 25.35 5.51
C GLY A 245 0.87 26.66 5.03
N GLY A 246 0.29 26.59 3.85
CA GLY A 246 -0.38 27.67 3.17
C GLY A 246 0.53 28.54 2.30
N THR A 247 -0.03 29.63 1.79
CA THR A 247 0.64 30.56 0.87
C THR A 247 1.00 31.85 1.61
N PRO A 248 2.20 32.43 1.39
CA PRO A 248 2.58 33.72 1.97
C PRO A 248 1.60 34.84 1.59
N ALA A 249 1.42 35.79 2.51
CA ALA A 249 0.51 36.92 2.30
C ALA A 249 0.92 37.86 1.13
N ASP A 250 2.21 37.87 0.78
CA ASP A 250 2.75 38.65 -0.34
C ASP A 250 2.67 37.92 -1.69
N GLY A 251 2.16 36.67 -1.69
CA GLY A 251 2.03 35.85 -2.87
C GLY A 251 3.34 35.29 -3.42
N SER A 252 4.43 35.35 -2.64
CA SER A 252 5.69 34.69 -3.03
C SER A 252 5.46 33.17 -3.12
N THR A 253 6.04 32.52 -4.11
CA THR A 253 5.86 31.10 -4.34
C THR A 253 7.17 30.32 -4.18
N MET A 254 8.28 30.84 -4.70
CA MET A 254 9.54 30.13 -4.70
C MET A 254 10.28 30.17 -3.35
N HIS A 255 10.34 31.32 -2.71
CA HIS A 255 11.02 31.52 -1.42
C HIS A 255 10.02 31.85 -0.32
N THR A 256 9.19 30.88 0.01
CA THR A 256 8.08 31.10 0.95
C THR A 256 8.55 31.32 2.39
N LYS A 257 9.61 30.61 2.82
CA LYS A 257 10.12 30.60 4.20
C LYS A 257 9.03 30.32 5.26
N ILE A 258 7.94 29.67 4.84
CA ILE A 258 6.83 29.28 5.71
C ILE A 258 7.21 28.14 6.63
N PRO A 259 7.83 27.03 6.12
CA PRO A 259 8.15 25.91 6.98
C PRO A 259 9.10 26.32 8.09
N LYS A 260 8.85 25.77 9.26
CA LYS A 260 9.63 25.98 10.46
C LYS A 260 10.20 24.66 10.95
N ILE A 261 11.35 24.74 11.59
CA ILE A 261 11.95 23.66 12.35
C ILE A 261 12.42 24.17 13.69
N ALA A 262 12.31 23.33 14.72
CA ALA A 262 12.84 23.62 16.04
C ALA A 262 13.32 22.32 16.71
N LYS A 263 14.25 22.48 17.64
CA LYS A 263 14.64 21.44 18.57
C LYS A 263 13.58 21.32 19.66
N LEU A 264 13.10 20.10 19.90
CA LEU A 264 12.21 19.80 20.99
C LEU A 264 12.98 19.78 22.34
N GLY A 265 12.28 20.04 23.43
CA GLY A 265 12.78 19.82 24.78
C GLY A 265 12.99 18.34 25.09
N GLU A 266 13.68 18.05 26.20
CA GLU A 266 13.89 16.67 26.63
C GLU A 266 12.57 15.91 26.87
N ASP A 267 11.51 16.63 27.20
CA ASP A 267 10.16 16.07 27.42
C ASP A 267 9.38 15.76 26.12
N MET A 268 9.91 16.13 24.96
CA MET A 268 9.22 16.05 23.67
C MET A 268 7.92 16.86 23.59
N LEU A 269 7.64 17.70 24.59
CA LEU A 269 6.39 18.45 24.79
C LEU A 269 6.60 19.96 24.86
N SER A 270 7.84 20.42 24.65
CA SER A 270 8.28 21.81 24.69
C SER A 270 9.34 22.05 23.63
N PHE A 271 9.83 23.30 23.51
CA PHE A 271 10.90 23.66 22.58
C PHE A 271 12.16 24.13 23.33
N ASP A 272 13.33 23.67 22.86
CA ASP A 272 14.67 24.02 23.37
C ASP A 272 15.46 24.91 22.36
N SER A 273 14.78 25.43 21.35
CA SER A 273 15.32 26.41 20.39
C SER A 273 14.26 27.38 19.90
N GLU A 274 14.70 28.49 19.31
CA GLU A 274 13.83 29.30 18.46
C GLU A 274 13.43 28.56 17.20
N PHE A 275 12.32 28.99 16.55
CA PHE A 275 11.90 28.48 15.26
C PHE A 275 12.77 29.05 14.13
N VAL A 276 13.33 28.15 13.33
CA VAL A 276 14.12 28.50 12.13
C VAL A 276 13.27 28.24 10.88
N SER A 277 13.29 29.18 9.95
CA SER A 277 12.60 29.01 8.67
C SER A 277 13.44 28.16 7.72
N ILE A 278 12.82 27.21 7.06
CA ILE A 278 13.40 26.47 5.94
C ILE A 278 12.97 27.18 4.64
N ASP A 279 13.91 27.54 3.77
CA ASP A 279 13.61 28.15 2.47
C ASP A 279 13.37 27.07 1.41
N ALA A 280 12.28 26.32 1.60
CA ALA A 280 11.87 25.23 0.72
C ALA A 280 11.18 25.77 -0.53
N PRO A 281 11.71 25.51 -1.75
CA PRO A 281 11.15 26.03 -2.99
C PRO A 281 9.71 25.58 -3.22
N TYR A 282 8.83 26.55 -3.52
CA TYR A 282 7.40 26.29 -3.81
C TYR A 282 6.66 25.54 -2.71
N PHE A 283 7.12 25.62 -1.48
CA PHE A 283 6.46 24.94 -0.35
C PHE A 283 4.99 25.30 -0.23
N PHE A 284 4.14 24.29 0.04
CA PHE A 284 2.72 24.47 0.31
C PHE A 284 2.27 23.79 1.61
N GLU A 285 2.55 22.47 1.78
CA GLU A 285 2.09 21.66 2.93
C GLU A 285 2.87 20.35 3.08
N ALA A 286 2.36 19.42 3.87
CA ALA A 286 2.86 18.04 4.03
C ALA A 286 4.33 17.96 4.51
N SER A 287 4.66 18.76 5.54
CA SER A 287 5.97 18.69 6.18
C SER A 287 6.20 17.33 6.82
N GLU A 288 7.34 16.71 6.53
CA GLU A 288 7.84 15.54 7.24
C GLU A 288 9.35 15.67 7.46
N LEU A 289 9.86 15.02 8.50
CA LEU A 289 11.26 15.11 8.88
C LEU A 289 11.82 13.71 9.21
N ASN A 290 12.92 13.36 8.59
CA ASN A 290 13.63 12.11 8.82
C ASN A 290 15.10 12.38 9.17
N TYR A 291 15.69 11.53 10.00
CA TYR A 291 17.12 11.53 10.28
C TYR A 291 17.71 10.19 9.86
N ILE A 292 18.61 10.20 8.89
CA ILE A 292 19.21 9.00 8.29
C ILE A 292 20.72 9.24 8.17
N ASP A 293 21.52 8.39 8.80
CA ASP A 293 22.99 8.38 8.70
C ASP A 293 23.65 9.76 8.90
N GLY A 294 23.19 10.53 9.89
CA GLY A 294 23.76 11.83 10.23
C GLY A 294 23.27 12.99 9.37
N VAL A 295 22.22 12.77 8.58
CA VAL A 295 21.61 13.78 7.70
C VAL A 295 20.13 13.93 8.01
N TYR A 296 19.65 15.15 8.12
CA TYR A 296 18.23 15.47 8.21
C TYR A 296 17.65 15.61 6.82
N TYR A 297 16.55 14.94 6.56
CA TYR A 297 15.75 15.00 5.33
C TYR A 297 14.44 15.69 5.67
N TYR A 298 14.24 16.88 5.16
CA TYR A 298 12.98 17.58 5.24
C TYR A 298 12.23 17.35 3.93
N THR A 299 11.04 16.75 4.00
CA THR A 299 10.18 16.51 2.84
C THR A 299 8.91 17.36 2.92
N TYR A 300 8.37 17.75 1.76
CA TYR A 300 7.22 18.63 1.67
C TYR A 300 6.52 18.53 0.32
N CYS A 301 5.25 18.91 0.27
CA CYS A 301 4.51 19.06 -0.97
C CYS A 301 4.66 20.46 -1.54
N THR A 302 4.98 20.55 -2.83
CA THR A 302 5.05 21.81 -3.56
C THR A 302 3.65 22.32 -3.89
N ASP A 303 3.54 23.62 -4.23
CA ASP A 303 2.26 24.23 -4.58
C ASP A 303 1.72 23.75 -5.95
N TRP A 304 0.55 24.26 -6.32
CA TRP A 304 -0.19 23.87 -7.53
C TRP A 304 0.12 24.73 -8.75
N GLN A 305 1.16 25.57 -8.69
CA GLN A 305 1.50 26.51 -9.76
C GLN A 305 2.56 25.94 -10.71
N ASP A 306 2.84 26.67 -11.81
CA ASP A 306 3.95 26.34 -12.71
C ASP A 306 5.28 26.78 -12.08
N HIS A 307 6.15 25.85 -11.78
CA HIS A 307 7.42 26.03 -11.09
C HIS A 307 8.60 26.42 -11.99
N LYS A 308 8.37 26.77 -13.25
CA LYS A 308 9.45 27.10 -14.19
C LYS A 308 10.13 28.46 -13.93
N ILE A 309 9.44 29.38 -13.30
CA ILE A 309 9.94 30.74 -13.04
C ILE A 309 10.86 30.74 -11.84
N GLY A 310 12.08 31.27 -12.00
CA GLY A 310 13.09 31.38 -10.93
C GLY A 310 13.87 30.10 -10.65
N TRP A 311 13.58 29.01 -11.36
CA TRP A 311 14.20 27.71 -11.13
C TRP A 311 15.69 27.65 -11.46
N GLU A 312 16.19 28.56 -12.29
CA GLU A 312 17.60 28.68 -12.66
C GLU A 312 18.54 28.97 -11.48
N GLU A 313 18.01 29.28 -10.30
CA GLU A 313 18.79 29.40 -9.06
C GLU A 313 19.27 28.03 -8.52
N TYR A 314 18.62 26.95 -8.91
CA TYR A 314 18.91 25.59 -8.45
C TYR A 314 19.64 24.80 -9.54
N GLU A 315 20.94 25.10 -9.73
CA GLU A 315 21.77 24.43 -10.74
C GLU A 315 21.84 22.93 -10.49
N GLY A 316 21.49 22.13 -11.50
CA GLY A 316 21.54 20.67 -11.42
C GLY A 316 20.32 20.00 -10.78
N VAL A 317 19.29 20.75 -10.44
CA VAL A 317 18.01 20.22 -9.94
C VAL A 317 16.95 20.43 -11.02
N ASP A 318 16.22 19.35 -11.36
CA ASP A 318 15.16 19.42 -12.35
C ASP A 318 13.95 20.20 -11.83
N VAL A 319 13.24 20.90 -12.73
CA VAL A 319 11.99 21.59 -12.39
C VAL A 319 10.96 20.60 -11.89
N MET A 320 10.44 20.82 -10.69
CA MET A 320 9.44 19.95 -10.09
C MET A 320 8.05 20.21 -10.69
N PRO A 321 7.28 19.18 -11.09
CA PRO A 321 5.87 19.34 -11.39
C PRO A 321 5.08 19.91 -10.20
N ALA A 322 3.94 20.53 -10.47
CA ALA A 322 3.04 21.01 -9.44
C ALA A 322 2.60 19.88 -8.50
N CYS A 323 2.42 20.20 -7.21
CA CYS A 323 1.99 19.23 -6.19
C CYS A 323 2.87 17.97 -6.10
N SER A 324 4.19 18.13 -6.32
CA SER A 324 5.17 17.06 -6.14
C SER A 324 5.70 17.06 -4.71
N MET A 325 6.06 15.88 -4.21
CA MET A 325 6.86 15.78 -3.00
C MET A 325 8.32 16.05 -3.33
N ALA A 326 8.88 17.01 -2.64
CA ALA A 326 10.28 17.43 -2.76
C ALA A 326 11.02 17.25 -1.44
N TYR A 327 12.35 17.28 -1.48
CA TYR A 327 13.11 17.15 -0.25
C TYR A 327 14.32 18.10 -0.23
N MET A 328 14.69 18.43 0.99
CA MET A 328 15.91 19.18 1.32
C MET A 328 16.71 18.40 2.35
N THR A 329 18.02 18.59 2.35
CA THR A 329 18.91 17.92 3.29
C THR A 329 19.80 18.92 4.02
N THR A 330 20.16 18.61 5.28
CA THR A 330 21.15 19.34 6.07
C THR A 330 21.77 18.43 7.13
N LYS A 331 22.91 18.87 7.70
CA LYS A 331 23.49 18.29 8.92
C LYS A 331 23.37 19.25 10.12
N THR A 332 22.88 20.46 9.91
CA THR A 332 22.80 21.53 10.91
C THR A 332 21.44 22.22 10.83
N PRO A 333 20.36 21.57 11.31
CA PRO A 333 18.97 21.97 11.01
C PRO A 333 18.58 23.37 11.51
N LEU A 334 19.27 23.93 12.49
CA LEU A 334 19.05 25.31 12.95
C LEU A 334 19.83 26.37 12.17
N ASP A 335 20.67 26.01 11.20
CA ASP A 335 21.30 26.93 10.26
C ASP A 335 20.46 27.01 8.99
N ALA A 336 19.68 28.08 8.85
CA ALA A 336 18.77 28.28 7.73
C ALA A 336 19.44 28.21 6.35
N ASP A 337 20.72 28.61 6.28
CA ASP A 337 21.49 28.64 5.03
C ASP A 337 22.13 27.27 4.69
N SER A 338 22.01 26.28 5.56
CA SER A 338 22.59 24.95 5.39
C SER A 338 21.71 23.97 4.64
N TRP A 339 20.43 24.29 4.42
CA TRP A 339 19.50 23.44 3.75
C TRP A 339 19.72 23.42 2.24
N GLU A 340 19.97 22.23 1.67
CA GLU A 340 20.20 22.02 0.25
C GLU A 340 18.96 21.43 -0.40
N CYS A 341 18.42 22.08 -1.43
CA CYS A 341 17.34 21.57 -2.26
C CYS A 341 17.86 20.40 -3.12
N ARG A 342 17.21 19.25 -3.02
CA ARG A 342 17.55 18.03 -3.77
C ARG A 342 16.57 17.72 -4.92
N GLY A 343 15.46 18.47 -5.00
CA GLY A 343 14.44 18.30 -6.02
C GLY A 343 13.27 17.40 -5.59
N ALA A 344 12.46 17.00 -6.56
CA ALA A 344 11.36 16.08 -6.33
C ALA A 344 11.86 14.62 -6.22
N TYR A 345 11.21 13.84 -5.41
CA TYR A 345 11.42 12.39 -5.30
C TYR A 345 10.15 11.58 -5.56
N PHE A 346 8.98 12.24 -5.50
CA PHE A 346 7.69 11.60 -5.76
C PHE A 346 6.74 12.62 -6.36
N TYR A 347 6.31 12.37 -7.58
CA TYR A 347 5.33 13.23 -8.24
C TYR A 347 3.95 12.99 -7.60
N ASN A 348 2.98 13.85 -7.92
CA ASN A 348 1.61 13.49 -7.55
C ASN A 348 1.24 12.15 -8.22
N ALA A 349 0.38 11.38 -7.56
CA ALA A 349 0.06 10.03 -8.00
C ALA A 349 -0.63 9.94 -9.38
N GLY A 350 -1.09 11.08 -9.92
CA GLY A 350 -1.67 11.19 -11.26
C GLY A 350 -0.65 11.38 -12.37
N GLU A 351 0.62 11.60 -12.05
CA GLU A 351 1.71 11.82 -13.00
C GLU A 351 2.85 10.83 -12.77
N ASN A 352 3.25 10.13 -13.82
CA ASN A 352 4.47 9.33 -13.83
C ASN A 352 5.64 10.16 -14.38
N ALA A 353 6.88 9.76 -14.08
CA ALA A 353 8.08 10.45 -14.54
C ALA A 353 8.18 10.55 -16.08
N ASP A 354 7.53 9.66 -16.83
CA ASP A 354 7.47 9.66 -18.28
C ASP A 354 6.34 10.54 -18.85
N GLY A 355 5.53 11.18 -17.97
CA GLY A 355 4.40 12.02 -18.33
C GLY A 355 3.12 11.26 -18.65
N SER A 356 3.08 9.94 -18.43
CA SER A 356 1.86 9.14 -18.53
C SER A 356 0.93 9.38 -17.34
N SER A 357 -0.36 9.05 -17.51
CA SER A 357 -1.33 9.14 -16.40
C SER A 357 -1.10 8.06 -15.38
N GLY A 358 -1.06 8.46 -14.12
CA GLY A 358 -0.97 7.57 -12.96
C GLY A 358 -2.32 7.25 -12.33
N LEU A 359 -2.33 7.13 -11.00
CA LEU A 359 -3.52 6.83 -10.20
C LEU A 359 -4.33 8.11 -9.92
N ARG A 360 -5.62 7.96 -9.65
CA ARG A 360 -6.42 9.08 -9.11
C ARG A 360 -5.84 9.56 -7.78
N TRP A 361 -5.78 10.85 -7.60
CA TRP A 361 -5.18 11.50 -6.44
C TRP A 361 -5.96 12.78 -6.06
N ALA A 362 -5.69 13.29 -4.86
CA ALA A 362 -6.15 14.59 -4.39
C ALA A 362 -4.93 15.46 -4.06
N ASN A 363 -4.64 15.67 -2.77
CA ASN A 363 -3.38 16.24 -2.32
C ASN A 363 -2.28 15.16 -2.23
N ASN A 364 -1.05 15.55 -1.89
CA ASN A 364 0.08 14.65 -1.83
C ASN A 364 0.75 14.74 -0.47
N HIS A 365 0.97 13.60 0.17
CA HIS A 365 1.64 13.49 1.46
C HIS A 365 2.33 12.13 1.57
N THR A 366 3.58 12.10 2.02
CA THR A 366 4.38 10.88 2.09
C THR A 366 5.16 10.82 3.39
N HIS A 367 5.52 9.61 3.80
CA HIS A 367 6.42 9.33 4.92
C HIS A 367 7.47 8.30 4.50
N PHE A 368 8.73 8.49 4.91
CA PHE A 368 9.81 7.53 4.71
C PHE A 368 9.94 6.63 5.93
N ILE A 369 10.16 5.36 5.72
CA ILE A 369 10.51 4.44 6.79
C ILE A 369 11.47 3.36 6.30
N GLU A 370 12.52 3.11 7.05
CA GLU A 370 13.32 1.90 6.91
C GLU A 370 12.68 0.80 7.79
N TYR A 371 12.37 -0.34 7.19
CA TYR A 371 11.82 -1.48 7.90
C TYR A 371 12.44 -2.76 7.36
N LYS A 372 13.04 -3.58 8.24
CA LYS A 372 13.77 -4.79 7.86
C LYS A 372 14.81 -4.54 6.76
N ASP A 373 15.65 -3.53 6.96
CA ASP A 373 16.75 -3.11 6.07
C ASP A 373 16.32 -2.66 4.65
N VAL A 374 15.01 -2.41 4.45
CA VAL A 374 14.44 -1.91 3.20
C VAL A 374 13.79 -0.55 3.44
N ASN A 375 14.05 0.41 2.54
CA ASN A 375 13.41 1.72 2.57
C ASN A 375 12.07 1.67 1.85
N TYR A 376 11.04 2.18 2.51
CA TYR A 376 9.68 2.30 1.98
C TYR A 376 9.23 3.75 1.97
N ILE A 377 8.39 4.07 1.01
CA ILE A 377 7.57 5.27 0.98
C ILE A 377 6.14 4.89 1.28
N ILE A 378 5.58 5.46 2.34
CA ILE A 378 4.16 5.35 2.64
C ILE A 378 3.51 6.64 2.16
N HIS A 379 2.42 6.54 1.40
CA HIS A 379 1.76 7.69 0.79
C HIS A 379 0.26 7.42 0.65
N HIS A 380 -0.51 8.33 0.06
CA HIS A 380 -1.92 8.08 -0.20
C HIS A 380 -2.33 8.42 -1.66
N THR A 381 -3.41 7.80 -2.09
CA THR A 381 -4.09 8.06 -3.37
C THR A 381 -5.61 7.93 -3.19
N LEU A 382 -6.38 8.10 -4.26
CA LEU A 382 -7.82 7.79 -4.27
C LEU A 382 -8.11 6.36 -4.78
N LEU A 383 -7.14 5.44 -4.72
CA LEU A 383 -7.27 4.11 -5.34
C LEU A 383 -8.44 3.31 -4.77
N LEU A 384 -8.58 3.24 -3.44
CA LEU A 384 -9.70 2.48 -2.84
C LEU A 384 -11.05 3.07 -3.23
N GLU A 385 -11.19 4.38 -3.20
CA GLU A 385 -12.43 5.04 -3.63
C GLU A 385 -12.73 4.78 -5.11
N GLU A 386 -11.71 4.80 -5.97
CA GLU A 386 -11.84 4.47 -7.39
C GLU A 386 -12.33 3.03 -7.58
N LEU A 387 -11.75 2.06 -6.87
CA LEU A 387 -12.16 0.65 -6.90
C LEU A 387 -13.59 0.45 -6.39
N MET A 388 -14.03 1.25 -5.43
CA MET A 388 -15.40 1.25 -4.91
C MET A 388 -16.39 2.03 -5.80
N GLY A 389 -15.91 2.68 -6.88
CA GLY A 389 -16.72 3.48 -7.79
C GLY A 389 -17.13 4.84 -7.24
N GLY A 390 -16.45 5.34 -6.21
CA GLY A 390 -16.70 6.62 -5.55
C GLY A 390 -16.04 7.81 -6.26
N THR A 391 -16.49 9.01 -5.90
CA THR A 391 -15.96 10.31 -6.40
C THR A 391 -15.97 11.41 -5.34
N ALA A 392 -16.05 11.05 -4.07
CA ALA A 392 -16.18 11.99 -2.97
C ALA A 392 -14.84 12.53 -2.43
N GLY A 393 -13.71 11.97 -2.90
CA GLY A 393 -12.37 12.43 -2.54
C GLY A 393 -11.78 11.73 -1.32
N PHE A 394 -12.20 10.50 -1.01
CA PHE A 394 -11.67 9.74 0.11
C PHE A 394 -10.37 9.03 -0.27
N ARG A 395 -9.34 9.28 0.53
CA ARG A 395 -7.97 8.81 0.29
C ARG A 395 -7.74 7.42 0.89
N SER A 396 -6.75 6.71 0.37
CA SER A 396 -6.31 5.40 0.87
C SER A 396 -4.79 5.33 0.93
N ILE A 397 -4.27 4.81 2.04
CA ILE A 397 -2.83 4.65 2.25
C ILE A 397 -2.30 3.52 1.36
N MET A 398 -1.12 3.78 0.82
CA MET A 398 -0.34 2.94 -0.07
C MET A 398 1.07 2.75 0.49
N ALA A 399 1.75 1.69 0.09
CA ALA A 399 3.16 1.46 0.39
C ALA A 399 3.91 1.02 -0.88
N ASP A 400 5.01 1.69 -1.18
CA ASP A 400 5.89 1.38 -2.29
C ASP A 400 7.36 1.38 -1.82
N TYR A 401 8.28 0.86 -2.63
CA TYR A 401 9.70 0.92 -2.33
C TYR A 401 10.25 2.35 -2.54
N LEU A 402 11.14 2.78 -1.64
CA LEU A 402 11.88 4.02 -1.79
C LEU A 402 13.34 3.68 -2.19
N PRO A 403 13.72 3.88 -3.47
CA PRO A 403 15.04 3.51 -3.95
C PRO A 403 16.09 4.56 -3.55
N MET A 404 16.31 4.77 -2.25
CA MET A 404 17.33 5.67 -1.73
C MET A 404 18.72 5.09 -1.91
N ASP A 405 19.63 5.86 -2.50
CA ASP A 405 21.06 5.53 -2.49
C ASP A 405 21.66 5.87 -1.12
N LYS A 406 21.90 4.87 -0.29
CA LYS A 406 22.46 5.05 1.07
C LYS A 406 23.87 5.68 1.07
N ALA A 407 24.64 5.59 -0.04
CA ALA A 407 25.98 6.17 -0.11
C ALA A 407 25.97 7.68 -0.38
N THR A 408 25.03 8.18 -1.17
CA THR A 408 24.91 9.60 -1.53
C THR A 408 23.76 10.31 -0.83
N GLY A 409 22.77 9.55 -0.34
CA GLY A 409 21.52 10.08 0.20
C GLY A 409 20.55 10.56 -0.87
N ASP A 410 20.81 10.27 -2.15
CA ASP A 410 19.95 10.67 -3.24
C ASP A 410 18.73 9.74 -3.33
N ILE A 411 17.58 10.35 -3.62
CA ILE A 411 16.30 9.64 -3.77
C ILE A 411 15.83 9.86 -5.22
N PRO A 412 15.91 8.82 -6.09
CA PRO A 412 15.35 8.91 -7.43
C PRO A 412 13.84 9.10 -7.42
N ILE A 413 13.29 9.62 -8.51
CA ILE A 413 11.83 9.77 -8.66
C ILE A 413 11.16 8.41 -8.52
N THR A 414 10.22 8.32 -7.60
CA THR A 414 9.40 7.13 -7.31
C THR A 414 7.95 7.42 -7.68
N ALA A 415 7.24 6.42 -8.15
CA ALA A 415 5.83 6.53 -8.53
C ALA A 415 4.95 5.63 -7.66
N ALA A 416 3.71 6.08 -7.44
CA ALA A 416 2.68 5.28 -6.82
C ALA A 416 2.33 4.06 -7.70
N SER A 417 2.15 2.88 -7.09
CA SER A 417 1.79 1.67 -7.81
C SER A 417 0.62 0.94 -7.18
N LYS A 418 -0.22 0.30 -8.00
CA LYS A 418 -1.24 -0.66 -7.52
C LYS A 418 -0.56 -1.90 -6.93
N LYS A 419 0.56 -2.29 -7.52
CA LYS A 419 1.32 -3.47 -7.12
C LYS A 419 1.78 -3.40 -5.66
N GLY A 420 2.28 -2.25 -5.23
CA GLY A 420 2.89 -2.09 -3.91
C GLY A 420 4.15 -2.93 -3.74
N VAL A 421 4.34 -3.46 -2.54
CA VAL A 421 5.55 -4.16 -2.12
C VAL A 421 5.34 -5.66 -1.95
N ALA A 422 6.43 -6.42 -1.93
CA ALA A 422 6.39 -7.87 -1.72
C ALA A 422 6.20 -8.22 -0.23
N GLN A 423 5.67 -9.42 0.01
CA GLN A 423 5.63 -10.01 1.35
C GLN A 423 7.05 -10.37 1.79
N ILE A 424 7.49 -9.85 2.94
CA ILE A 424 8.86 -10.05 3.43
C ILE A 424 9.04 -11.34 4.25
N LYS A 425 7.97 -11.90 4.77
CA LYS A 425 7.95 -13.18 5.46
C LYS A 425 6.55 -13.79 5.43
N PRO A 426 6.41 -15.12 5.50
CA PRO A 426 5.11 -15.74 5.62
C PRO A 426 4.44 -15.45 6.97
N VAL A 427 3.12 -15.49 6.99
CA VAL A 427 2.34 -15.45 8.24
C VAL A 427 2.56 -16.75 9.01
N ASP A 428 2.82 -16.65 10.31
CA ASP A 428 2.84 -17.81 11.20
C ASP A 428 1.40 -18.17 11.63
N PRO A 429 0.83 -19.25 11.11
CA PRO A 429 -0.54 -19.64 11.41
C PRO A 429 -0.69 -20.27 12.81
N TYR A 430 0.40 -20.64 13.49
CA TYR A 430 0.37 -21.34 14.77
C TYR A 430 0.36 -20.40 15.97
N ASN A 431 0.67 -19.13 15.78
CA ASN A 431 0.48 -18.07 16.77
C ASN A 431 -0.92 -17.48 16.64
N TYR A 432 -1.43 -16.84 17.71
CA TYR A 432 -2.67 -16.12 17.62
C TYR A 432 -2.51 -14.90 16.73
N ASN A 433 -3.27 -14.89 15.63
CA ASN A 433 -3.40 -13.77 14.72
C ASN A 433 -4.70 -13.01 15.00
N SER A 434 -4.71 -11.70 14.79
CA SER A 434 -5.93 -10.89 14.86
C SER A 434 -6.95 -11.33 13.81
N GLY A 435 -8.23 -11.32 14.15
CA GLY A 435 -9.31 -11.46 13.17
C GLY A 435 -9.33 -10.33 12.14
N ALA A 436 -8.71 -9.19 12.45
CA ALA A 436 -8.56 -8.07 11.55
C ALA A 436 -7.29 -8.14 10.66
N LEU A 437 -6.50 -9.23 10.76
CA LEU A 437 -5.36 -9.46 9.85
C LEU A 437 -5.89 -9.89 8.48
N MET A 438 -5.57 -9.11 7.45
CA MET A 438 -5.97 -9.45 6.09
C MET A 438 -5.10 -8.80 5.03
N PHE A 439 -5.04 -9.46 3.90
CA PHE A 439 -4.58 -8.88 2.65
C PHE A 439 -5.72 -8.17 1.92
N THR A 440 -6.85 -8.84 1.78
CA THR A 440 -8.10 -8.28 1.24
C THR A 440 -9.31 -9.00 1.84
N SER A 441 -10.50 -8.48 1.60
CA SER A 441 -11.73 -9.04 2.14
C SER A 441 -12.94 -8.58 1.31
N ALA A 442 -14.08 -9.26 1.50
CA ALA A 442 -15.37 -8.78 1.03
C ALA A 442 -16.39 -8.82 2.16
N ASP A 443 -17.24 -7.80 2.22
CA ASP A 443 -18.34 -7.66 3.20
C ASP A 443 -17.88 -7.79 4.67
N ILE A 444 -16.71 -7.26 4.98
CA ILE A 444 -16.15 -7.20 6.34
C ILE A 444 -16.19 -5.77 6.86
N GLY A 445 -16.77 -5.59 8.03
CA GLY A 445 -16.77 -4.36 8.81
C GLY A 445 -15.94 -4.50 10.09
N TYR A 446 -15.80 -3.41 10.82
CA TYR A 446 -15.08 -3.34 12.08
C TYR A 446 -15.83 -2.46 13.08
N ASP A 447 -15.68 -2.77 14.36
CA ASP A 447 -16.03 -1.81 15.40
C ASP A 447 -15.04 -0.62 15.37
N LYS A 448 -15.51 0.54 15.85
CA LYS A 448 -14.71 1.80 15.85
C LYS A 448 -13.72 1.90 17.00
N VAL A 449 -13.58 0.86 17.79
CA VAL A 449 -12.70 0.82 18.96
C VAL A 449 -11.33 0.27 18.61
N THR A 450 -10.34 0.59 19.42
CA THR A 450 -9.03 -0.05 19.37
C THR A 450 -9.17 -1.53 19.74
N ASP A 451 -8.44 -2.41 19.06
CA ASP A 451 -8.57 -3.88 19.14
C ASP A 451 -9.92 -4.39 18.55
N PRO A 452 -10.23 -4.07 17.29
CA PRO A 452 -11.47 -4.50 16.65
C PRO A 452 -11.46 -5.99 16.33
N ALA A 453 -12.65 -6.58 16.31
CA ALA A 453 -12.90 -7.85 15.64
C ALA A 453 -13.36 -7.60 14.20
N ALA A 454 -12.96 -8.45 13.26
CA ALA A 454 -13.54 -8.45 11.94
C ALA A 454 -14.98 -8.96 12.01
N LYS A 455 -15.92 -8.25 11.40
CA LYS A 455 -17.35 -8.52 11.47
C LYS A 455 -17.93 -8.75 10.09
N SER A 456 -18.60 -9.89 9.86
CA SER A 456 -19.32 -10.12 8.62
C SER A 456 -20.53 -9.19 8.52
N THR A 457 -20.67 -8.48 7.41
CA THR A 457 -21.81 -7.59 7.13
C THR A 457 -22.85 -8.26 6.24
N ALA A 458 -22.51 -9.39 5.62
CA ALA A 458 -23.38 -10.20 4.78
C ALA A 458 -23.09 -11.69 4.95
N ASP A 459 -24.03 -12.54 4.54
CA ASP A 459 -23.81 -13.98 4.37
C ASP A 459 -22.87 -14.21 3.18
N GLY A 460 -21.85 -15.04 3.34
CA GLY A 460 -20.81 -15.24 2.36
C GLY A 460 -19.64 -14.25 2.41
N ALA A 461 -19.61 -13.35 3.40
CA ALA A 461 -18.45 -12.49 3.65
C ALA A 461 -17.17 -13.33 3.83
N TRP A 462 -16.02 -12.75 3.50
CA TRP A 462 -14.76 -13.47 3.64
C TRP A 462 -13.56 -12.55 3.91
N ILE A 463 -12.52 -13.13 4.52
CA ILE A 463 -11.19 -12.55 4.72
C ILE A 463 -10.19 -13.43 3.99
N TYR A 464 -9.26 -12.81 3.30
CA TYR A 464 -8.10 -13.46 2.68
C TYR A 464 -6.82 -13.02 3.37
N VAL A 465 -6.03 -13.99 3.82
CA VAL A 465 -4.68 -13.82 4.37
C VAL A 465 -3.70 -14.47 3.40
N ARG A 466 -2.75 -13.67 2.91
CA ARG A 466 -1.77 -14.11 1.91
C ARG A 466 -0.57 -14.77 2.57
N GLY A 467 -0.14 -15.92 2.03
CA GLY A 467 1.15 -16.54 2.31
C GLY A 467 1.37 -16.94 3.77
N ALA A 468 0.62 -17.92 4.28
CA ALA A 468 0.83 -18.51 5.59
C ALA A 468 1.70 -19.78 5.50
N ASP A 469 2.69 -19.95 6.39
CA ASP A 469 3.58 -21.11 6.42
C ASP A 469 3.03 -22.21 7.35
N PHE A 470 2.42 -23.21 6.78
CA PHE A 470 1.89 -24.37 7.50
C PHE A 470 2.91 -25.47 7.77
N GLY A 471 4.16 -25.33 7.32
CA GLY A 471 5.21 -26.32 7.62
C GLY A 471 4.74 -27.77 7.43
N TYR A 472 4.49 -28.45 8.53
CA TYR A 472 4.01 -29.87 8.55
C TYR A 472 2.51 -30.03 8.46
N GLY A 473 1.76 -28.98 8.20
CA GLY A 473 0.30 -29.01 8.15
C GLY A 473 -0.36 -28.67 9.49
N ALA A 474 -1.68 -28.63 9.50
CA ALA A 474 -2.48 -28.31 10.67
C ALA A 474 -3.28 -29.53 11.15
N SER A 475 -3.56 -29.60 12.46
CA SER A 475 -4.44 -30.62 13.04
C SER A 475 -5.84 -30.07 13.30
N ASP A 476 -5.96 -28.80 13.58
CA ASP A 476 -7.23 -28.12 13.83
C ASP A 476 -7.12 -26.60 13.69
N PHE A 477 -8.27 -25.97 13.54
CA PHE A 477 -8.46 -24.53 13.51
C PHE A 477 -9.09 -24.04 14.81
N ILE A 478 -8.57 -22.97 15.40
CA ILE A 478 -9.06 -22.37 16.62
C ILE A 478 -9.39 -20.91 16.34
N ALA A 479 -10.64 -20.54 16.55
CA ALA A 479 -11.12 -19.17 16.37
C ALA A 479 -11.77 -18.65 17.66
N GLU A 480 -11.52 -17.39 17.99
CA GLU A 480 -12.24 -16.67 19.03
C GLU A 480 -13.33 -15.84 18.34
N VAL A 481 -14.58 -16.25 18.55
CA VAL A 481 -15.72 -15.80 17.78
C VAL A 481 -16.87 -15.36 18.68
N LYS A 482 -17.76 -14.52 18.12
CA LYS A 482 -19.01 -14.10 18.73
C LYS A 482 -20.10 -14.04 17.66
N GLY A 483 -21.36 -14.28 18.05
CA GLY A 483 -22.49 -14.32 17.15
C GLY A 483 -22.99 -15.75 16.91
N LYS A 484 -23.74 -15.93 15.83
CA LYS A 484 -24.29 -17.20 15.45
C LYS A 484 -24.04 -17.50 13.97
N GLY A 485 -23.34 -18.60 13.69
CA GLY A 485 -23.04 -18.98 12.32
C GLY A 485 -21.89 -19.97 12.22
N ARG A 486 -21.20 -19.91 11.10
CA ARG A 486 -20.09 -20.78 10.75
C ARG A 486 -18.97 -19.96 10.10
N ILE A 487 -17.72 -20.33 10.39
CA ILE A 487 -16.53 -19.86 9.66
C ILE A 487 -15.83 -21.08 9.08
N GLU A 488 -15.66 -21.09 7.77
CA GLU A 488 -14.90 -22.08 7.03
C GLU A 488 -13.50 -21.57 6.75
N VAL A 489 -12.52 -22.46 6.82
CA VAL A 489 -11.16 -22.24 6.34
C VAL A 489 -11.00 -22.91 4.99
N ARG A 490 -10.61 -22.15 3.97
CA ARG A 490 -10.30 -22.66 2.64
C ARG A 490 -8.89 -22.26 2.27
N LEU A 491 -8.17 -23.08 1.53
CA LEU A 491 -6.79 -22.84 1.17
C LEU A 491 -6.67 -22.54 -0.31
N ASP A 492 -5.87 -21.53 -0.64
CA ASP A 492 -5.43 -21.08 -1.96
C ASP A 492 -6.53 -20.57 -2.91
N ASP A 493 -7.74 -21.07 -2.80
CA ASP A 493 -8.88 -20.66 -3.61
C ASP A 493 -10.15 -20.64 -2.76
N ILE A 494 -10.90 -19.55 -2.85
CA ILE A 494 -12.15 -19.37 -2.11
C ILE A 494 -13.21 -20.43 -2.47
N SER A 495 -13.14 -20.99 -3.67
CA SER A 495 -14.03 -22.05 -4.13
C SER A 495 -13.58 -23.45 -3.73
N SER A 496 -12.38 -23.61 -3.12
CA SER A 496 -11.89 -24.90 -2.65
C SER A 496 -12.80 -25.51 -1.58
N GLU A 497 -12.73 -26.82 -1.38
CA GLU A 497 -13.41 -27.46 -0.26
C GLU A 497 -12.87 -26.91 1.08
N ALA A 498 -13.75 -26.77 2.07
CA ALA A 498 -13.36 -26.32 3.40
C ALA A 498 -12.38 -27.32 4.04
N ALA A 499 -11.17 -26.88 4.33
CA ALA A 499 -10.17 -27.67 5.04
C ALA A 499 -10.52 -27.87 6.52
N ALA A 500 -11.19 -26.88 7.11
CA ALA A 500 -11.75 -26.92 8.46
C ALA A 500 -12.91 -25.94 8.59
N PHE A 501 -13.69 -26.07 9.65
CA PHE A 501 -14.72 -25.09 10.01
C PHE A 501 -15.02 -25.11 11.51
N VAL A 502 -15.58 -24.02 11.99
CA VAL A 502 -16.19 -23.90 13.32
C VAL A 502 -17.64 -23.45 13.19
N GLU A 503 -18.54 -24.05 13.95
CA GLU A 503 -19.95 -23.63 14.08
C GLU A 503 -20.18 -23.17 15.52
N PHE A 504 -20.94 -22.10 15.71
CA PHE A 504 -21.13 -21.49 17.01
C PHE A 504 -22.43 -20.71 17.14
N ASP A 505 -22.87 -20.57 18.40
CA ASP A 505 -23.98 -19.72 18.86
C ASP A 505 -23.54 -19.12 20.22
N CYS A 506 -22.81 -18.01 20.17
CA CYS A 506 -22.12 -17.43 21.33
C CYS A 506 -22.51 -15.96 21.50
N ALA A 507 -23.06 -15.61 22.68
CA ALA A 507 -23.36 -14.22 23.00
C ALA A 507 -22.11 -13.38 23.31
N ASP A 508 -21.05 -14.02 23.83
CA ASP A 508 -19.76 -13.42 24.18
C ASP A 508 -18.64 -14.11 23.40
N TYR A 509 -17.48 -13.45 23.27
CA TYR A 509 -16.31 -14.04 22.62
C TYR A 509 -15.92 -15.37 23.25
N THR A 510 -15.93 -16.40 22.43
CA THR A 510 -15.68 -17.78 22.83
C THR A 510 -14.69 -18.42 21.88
N LYS A 511 -13.70 -19.13 22.42
CA LYS A 511 -12.73 -19.89 21.61
C LYS A 511 -13.34 -21.23 21.23
N ILE A 512 -13.53 -21.43 19.93
CA ILE A 512 -14.06 -22.66 19.33
C ILE A 512 -12.95 -23.33 18.53
N ARG A 513 -12.93 -24.66 18.56
CA ARG A 513 -11.98 -25.50 17.84
C ARG A 513 -12.72 -26.36 16.84
N SER A 514 -12.17 -26.53 15.63
CA SER A 514 -12.69 -27.47 14.63
C SER A 514 -12.46 -28.92 15.05
N ASP A 515 -13.23 -29.85 14.47
CA ASP A 515 -13.09 -31.31 14.71
C ASP A 515 -11.89 -31.93 13.96
N GLY A 516 -11.02 -31.12 13.37
CA GLY A 516 -9.86 -31.52 12.60
C GLY A 516 -9.56 -30.55 11.48
N PHE A 517 -8.58 -30.90 10.69
CA PHE A 517 -8.17 -30.18 9.51
C PHE A 517 -7.90 -31.16 8.36
N ALA A 518 -8.40 -30.88 7.16
CA ALA A 518 -8.14 -31.71 6.00
C ALA A 518 -6.63 -31.72 5.68
N GLN A 519 -6.13 -32.85 5.23
CA GLN A 519 -4.76 -32.92 4.73
C GLN A 519 -4.63 -32.14 3.43
N PHE A 520 -3.53 -31.42 3.28
CA PHE A 520 -3.19 -30.66 2.08
C PHE A 520 -1.70 -30.83 1.77
N ASP A 521 -1.36 -30.58 0.52
CA ASP A 521 0.00 -30.65 0.02
C ASP A 521 0.65 -29.27 0.04
N GLY A 522 1.95 -29.22 0.18
CA GLY A 522 2.71 -27.98 0.20
C GLY A 522 2.94 -27.42 1.60
N ARG A 523 3.57 -26.29 1.68
CA ARG A 523 3.97 -25.62 2.92
C ARG A 523 3.31 -24.25 3.06
N ASN A 524 3.39 -23.44 2.00
CA ASN A 524 2.87 -22.08 2.00
C ASN A 524 1.50 -22.07 1.31
N HIS A 525 0.51 -21.56 2.01
CA HIS A 525 -0.85 -21.46 1.52
C HIS A 525 -1.44 -20.10 1.79
N ASN A 526 -2.32 -19.66 0.91
CA ASN A 526 -3.22 -18.55 1.16
C ASN A 526 -4.42 -19.05 1.96
N VAL A 527 -4.92 -18.25 2.88
CA VAL A 527 -6.01 -18.68 3.77
C VAL A 527 -7.23 -17.78 3.57
N TYR A 528 -8.35 -18.40 3.24
CA TYR A 528 -9.66 -17.76 3.23
C TYR A 528 -10.45 -18.17 4.47
N PHE A 529 -11.01 -17.18 5.18
CA PHE A 529 -12.02 -17.38 6.22
C PHE A 529 -13.35 -16.94 5.64
N VAL A 530 -14.25 -17.90 5.36
CA VAL A 530 -15.56 -17.65 4.73
C VAL A 530 -16.65 -17.76 5.79
N PHE A 531 -17.46 -16.71 5.92
CA PHE A 531 -18.48 -16.55 6.95
C PHE A 531 -19.85 -16.97 6.41
N SER A 532 -20.53 -17.91 7.07
CA SER A 532 -21.93 -18.23 6.82
C SER A 532 -22.80 -17.62 7.93
N GLY A 533 -23.52 -16.57 7.59
CA GLY A 533 -24.30 -15.72 8.48
C GLY A 533 -23.80 -14.27 8.45
N SER A 534 -24.63 -13.36 8.96
CA SER A 534 -24.29 -11.95 9.15
C SER A 534 -24.08 -11.63 10.63
N ASP A 535 -23.36 -10.55 10.92
CA ASP A 535 -23.04 -10.12 12.29
C ASP A 535 -22.20 -11.11 13.10
N ILE A 536 -21.44 -11.97 12.42
CA ILE A 536 -20.43 -12.83 13.01
C ILE A 536 -19.16 -12.03 13.23
N GLU A 537 -18.61 -12.11 14.43
CA GLU A 537 -17.36 -11.44 14.79
C GLU A 537 -16.24 -12.48 14.96
N LEU A 538 -15.10 -12.26 14.27
CA LEU A 538 -13.86 -13.01 14.43
C LEU A 538 -12.84 -12.09 15.11
N LYS A 539 -12.48 -12.40 16.37
CA LYS A 539 -11.52 -11.61 17.14
C LYS A 539 -10.08 -12.08 16.94
N SER A 540 -9.86 -13.37 16.97
CA SER A 540 -8.54 -13.96 16.78
C SER A 540 -8.64 -15.38 16.22
N TRP A 541 -7.55 -15.82 15.58
CA TRP A 541 -7.46 -17.16 15.03
C TRP A 541 -6.06 -17.72 15.12
N LYS A 542 -5.95 -19.04 15.12
CA LYS A 542 -4.72 -19.79 14.90
C LYS A 542 -5.02 -21.21 14.49
N PHE A 543 -3.97 -21.94 14.14
CA PHE A 543 -4.02 -23.41 13.92
C PHE A 543 -3.16 -24.11 14.96
N SER A 544 -3.45 -25.40 15.20
CA SER A 544 -2.53 -26.30 15.89
C SER A 544 -1.66 -27.00 14.86
N LYS A 545 -0.39 -27.19 15.17
CA LYS A 545 0.54 -27.90 14.27
C LYS A 545 0.05 -29.32 13.99
N GLY A 546 0.23 -29.76 12.75
CA GLY A 546 0.01 -31.15 12.35
C GLY A 546 1.04 -32.10 13.00
N ASP A 547 0.82 -33.41 12.83
CA ASP A 547 1.75 -34.42 13.34
C ASP A 547 3.00 -34.45 12.45
N GLU A 548 4.16 -34.16 13.02
CA GLU A 548 5.47 -34.18 12.33
C GLU A 548 5.79 -35.54 11.69
N GLN A 549 5.16 -36.63 12.15
CA GLN A 549 5.38 -37.95 11.61
C GLN A 549 4.70 -38.20 10.26
N LEU A 550 3.77 -37.34 9.84
CA LEU A 550 3.04 -37.49 8.58
C LEU A 550 3.77 -36.94 7.36
N ARG A 551 4.87 -36.23 7.51
CA ARG A 551 5.74 -35.71 6.42
C ARG A 551 7.22 -35.93 6.77
N PRO A 552 7.76 -37.14 6.52
CA PRO A 552 9.19 -37.33 6.66
C PRO A 552 9.89 -36.58 5.49
N GLU A 553 10.81 -35.73 5.74
CA GLU A 553 11.84 -35.14 4.87
C GLU A 553 11.78 -33.67 4.45
N GLU A 554 10.83 -32.87 4.88
CA GLU A 554 10.94 -31.41 4.68
C GLU A 554 11.08 -30.63 6.00
N SER A 555 11.94 -31.11 6.88
CA SER A 555 12.29 -30.35 8.08
C SER A 555 13.35 -29.30 7.76
N ILE A 556 12.95 -28.07 7.50
CA ILE A 556 13.83 -26.93 7.73
C ILE A 556 13.06 -25.92 8.57
N ALA A 557 13.15 -26.09 9.86
CA ALA A 557 12.94 -25.01 10.78
C ALA A 557 14.23 -24.17 10.75
N SER A 558 14.19 -22.99 10.19
CA SER A 558 15.12 -21.94 10.52
C SER A 558 14.52 -20.61 10.12
N THR A 559 14.37 -19.76 11.10
CA THR A 559 13.97 -18.37 10.99
C THR A 559 15.07 -17.45 10.45
N ASP A 560 16.20 -18.02 10.00
CA ASP A 560 17.42 -17.28 9.62
C ASP A 560 17.88 -17.53 8.17
N ILE A 561 16.96 -17.93 7.28
CA ILE A 561 17.33 -18.14 5.86
C ILE A 561 17.04 -16.85 5.09
N PRO A 562 18.02 -16.26 4.41
CA PRO A 562 17.78 -15.13 3.54
C PRO A 562 16.82 -15.54 2.41
N TYR A 563 15.68 -14.85 2.34
CA TYR A 563 14.65 -15.09 1.34
C TYR A 563 15.15 -14.71 -0.06
N LYS A 564 14.99 -15.63 -1.00
CA LYS A 564 15.21 -15.35 -2.42
C LYS A 564 13.90 -15.58 -3.15
N THR A 565 13.29 -14.50 -3.57
CA THR A 565 11.96 -14.52 -4.16
C THR A 565 12.05 -14.61 -5.65
N VAL A 566 11.34 -15.56 -6.25
CA VAL A 566 11.20 -15.70 -7.69
C VAL A 566 9.91 -15.03 -8.14
N VAL A 567 10.02 -14.11 -9.09
CA VAL A 567 8.89 -13.34 -9.59
C VAL A 567 8.52 -13.76 -10.99
N PHE A 568 7.25 -14.03 -11.24
CA PHE A 568 6.71 -14.36 -12.55
C PHE A 568 5.80 -13.28 -13.07
N SER A 569 5.81 -13.08 -14.37
CA SER A 569 4.76 -12.37 -15.01
C SER A 569 4.30 -13.08 -16.28
N GLY A 570 2.99 -13.20 -16.42
CA GLY A 570 2.36 -13.22 -17.73
C GLY A 570 1.71 -11.85 -17.87
N GLN A 571 1.88 -11.11 -18.99
CA GLN A 571 1.68 -9.67 -18.91
C GLN A 571 0.76 -9.05 -19.89
N SER A 572 0.06 -8.03 -19.37
CA SER A 572 -0.58 -6.97 -20.16
C SER A 572 -0.17 -5.53 -19.77
N GLU A 573 0.90 -5.35 -18.94
CA GLU A 573 1.31 -3.99 -18.51
C GLU A 573 2.84 -3.88 -18.40
N PRO A 574 3.46 -2.71 -18.62
CA PRO A 574 4.89 -2.54 -18.46
C PRO A 574 5.31 -2.70 -16.98
N GLY A 575 6.09 -3.74 -16.74
CA GLY A 575 6.64 -4.10 -15.45
C GLY A 575 6.25 -5.50 -14.98
N PRO A 576 7.13 -6.24 -14.31
CA PRO A 576 6.82 -7.59 -13.86
C PRO A 576 5.77 -7.56 -12.76
N SER A 577 4.59 -8.10 -13.03
CA SER A 577 3.60 -8.43 -12.01
C SER A 577 3.89 -9.85 -11.54
N PRO A 578 4.23 -10.09 -10.27
CA PRO A 578 4.48 -11.44 -9.79
C PRO A 578 3.18 -12.24 -9.81
N SER A 579 3.15 -13.31 -10.58
CA SER A 579 2.04 -14.27 -10.59
C SER A 579 2.28 -15.46 -9.66
N ALA A 580 3.52 -15.64 -9.20
CA ALA A 580 3.90 -16.60 -8.17
C ALA A 580 5.18 -16.13 -7.47
N MET A 581 5.31 -16.41 -6.20
CA MET A 581 6.50 -16.17 -5.39
C MET A 581 6.87 -17.47 -4.69
N LEU A 582 8.15 -17.85 -4.75
CA LEU A 582 8.65 -19.03 -4.06
C LEU A 582 9.95 -18.70 -3.36
N ASP A 583 10.02 -19.02 -2.07
CA ASP A 583 11.25 -18.97 -1.31
C ASP A 583 12.10 -20.18 -1.63
N ILE A 584 13.38 -19.94 -1.92
CA ILE A 584 14.35 -21.00 -2.23
C ILE A 584 15.33 -21.11 -1.06
N PRO A 585 15.09 -22.01 -0.11
CA PRO A 585 15.87 -22.09 1.12
C PRO A 585 17.21 -22.84 0.98
N LYS A 586 17.38 -23.67 -0.03
CA LYS A 586 18.57 -24.54 -0.21
C LYS A 586 18.77 -24.96 -1.66
N ASP A 587 19.91 -25.55 -1.94
CA ASP A 587 20.13 -26.26 -3.20
C ASP A 587 19.08 -27.35 -3.40
N GLY A 588 18.58 -27.48 -4.62
CA GLY A 588 17.58 -28.48 -4.96
C GLY A 588 16.80 -28.19 -6.23
N ASP A 589 15.83 -29.04 -6.47
CA ASP A 589 14.88 -28.94 -7.59
C ASP A 589 13.59 -28.28 -7.11
N TYR A 590 13.09 -27.33 -7.91
CA TYR A 590 11.87 -26.58 -7.62
C TYR A 590 10.98 -26.52 -8.84
N SER A 591 9.66 -26.56 -8.60
CA SER A 591 8.64 -26.37 -9.63
C SER A 591 7.80 -25.16 -9.26
N ILE A 592 7.79 -24.15 -10.13
CA ILE A 592 7.25 -22.84 -9.85
C ILE A 592 6.15 -22.55 -10.85
N LYS A 593 4.89 -22.55 -10.40
CA LYS A 593 3.70 -22.44 -11.24
C LYS A 593 3.24 -20.99 -11.33
N SER A 594 3.10 -20.47 -12.53
CA SER A 594 2.40 -19.21 -12.81
C SER A 594 0.89 -19.48 -12.85
N SER A 595 0.12 -18.77 -12.03
CA SER A 595 -1.33 -18.97 -11.92
C SER A 595 -2.16 -18.04 -12.80
N SER A 596 -1.60 -16.91 -13.25
CA SER A 596 -2.30 -15.99 -14.15
C SER A 596 -1.56 -15.90 -15.48
N PHE A 597 -2.24 -16.24 -16.54
CA PHE A 597 -1.66 -16.28 -17.86
C PHE A 597 -2.63 -15.75 -18.91
N ASP A 598 -2.36 -14.57 -19.41
CA ASP A 598 -3.08 -14.04 -20.57
C ASP A 598 -2.48 -14.63 -21.85
N LYS A 599 -3.26 -15.43 -22.55
CA LYS A 599 -2.84 -16.12 -23.79
C LYS A 599 -2.41 -15.15 -24.91
N ASP A 600 -2.93 -13.91 -24.89
CA ASP A 600 -2.71 -12.94 -25.95
C ASP A 600 -1.51 -12.03 -25.67
N SER A 601 -1.06 -11.95 -24.41
CA SER A 601 0.11 -11.20 -23.99
C SER A 601 1.18 -12.05 -23.30
N ALA A 602 1.15 -13.36 -23.51
CA ALA A 602 2.06 -14.28 -22.86
C ALA A 602 3.51 -14.01 -23.17
N VAL A 603 4.27 -13.69 -22.17
CA VAL A 603 5.73 -13.58 -22.19
C VAL A 603 6.32 -14.50 -21.13
N LEU A 604 7.50 -15.07 -21.38
CA LEU A 604 8.23 -15.77 -20.35
C LEU A 604 8.99 -14.75 -19.51
N ASN A 605 8.68 -14.70 -18.24
CA ASN A 605 9.44 -13.89 -17.32
C ASN A 605 9.64 -14.68 -16.02
N LEU A 606 10.87 -15.08 -15.77
CA LEU A 606 11.34 -15.70 -14.53
C LEU A 606 12.46 -14.83 -13.99
N GLY A 607 12.18 -14.05 -12.96
CA GLY A 607 13.17 -13.17 -12.34
C GLY A 607 13.45 -13.57 -10.90
N PHE A 608 14.62 -13.18 -10.39
CA PHE A 608 15.02 -13.36 -9.02
C PHE A 608 15.13 -12.00 -8.34
N ILE A 609 14.39 -11.82 -7.26
CA ILE A 609 14.61 -10.70 -6.35
C ILE A 609 15.58 -11.19 -5.30
N ASN A 610 16.80 -10.68 -5.36
CA ASN A 610 17.79 -10.90 -4.31
C ASN A 610 17.68 -9.77 -3.30
N THR A 611 17.50 -10.13 -2.06
CA THR A 611 17.74 -9.23 -0.92
C THR A 611 19.25 -9.15 -0.59
N ASP A 612 20.06 -10.05 -1.15
CA ASP A 612 21.51 -10.07 -1.00
C ASP A 612 22.17 -9.94 -2.38
N THR A 613 22.87 -8.83 -2.62
CA THR A 613 23.60 -8.55 -3.87
C THR A 613 24.84 -9.43 -4.05
N ASP A 614 25.28 -10.14 -3.01
CA ASP A 614 26.46 -11.02 -3.05
C ASP A 614 26.10 -12.51 -3.23
N ALA A 615 24.86 -12.82 -3.56
CA ALA A 615 24.40 -14.19 -3.76
C ALA A 615 25.19 -14.93 -4.84
N LYS A 616 25.87 -16.00 -4.44
CA LYS A 616 26.74 -16.81 -5.30
C LYS A 616 26.10 -18.13 -5.74
N TYR A 617 24.82 -18.14 -5.99
CA TYR A 617 24.13 -19.33 -6.46
C TYR A 617 23.78 -19.24 -7.94
N LYS A 618 23.51 -20.39 -8.55
CA LYS A 618 23.07 -20.50 -9.93
C LYS A 618 21.73 -21.20 -10.02
N VAL A 619 20.98 -20.86 -11.04
CA VAL A 619 19.70 -21.48 -11.33
C VAL A 619 19.72 -22.06 -12.73
N LEU A 620 19.53 -23.36 -12.85
CA LEU A 620 19.33 -24.03 -14.13
C LEU A 620 17.82 -24.17 -14.37
N VAL A 621 17.26 -23.46 -15.33
CA VAL A 621 15.90 -23.72 -15.83
C VAL A 621 15.97 -24.97 -16.70
N LYS A 622 15.49 -26.10 -16.19
CA LYS A 622 15.51 -27.39 -16.90
C LYS A 622 14.48 -27.46 -18.00
N SER A 623 13.25 -27.14 -17.65
CA SER A 623 12.10 -27.23 -18.55
C SER A 623 10.97 -26.32 -18.11
N LEU A 624 10.01 -26.13 -19.00
CA LEU A 624 8.71 -25.53 -18.74
C LEU A 624 7.64 -26.62 -18.89
N THR A 625 6.74 -26.70 -17.91
CA THR A 625 5.54 -27.56 -18.02
C THR A 625 4.34 -26.66 -18.27
N LEU A 626 3.64 -26.86 -19.39
CA LEU A 626 2.46 -26.10 -19.79
C LEU A 626 1.21 -26.95 -19.58
N ALA A 627 0.22 -26.44 -18.84
CA ALA A 627 -1.05 -27.10 -18.66
C ALA A 627 -1.97 -26.83 -19.85
N THR A 628 -2.47 -27.88 -20.51
CA THR A 628 -3.43 -27.82 -21.60
C THR A 628 -4.70 -28.59 -21.23
N GLU A 629 -5.77 -28.44 -21.99
CA GLU A 629 -7.00 -29.22 -21.83
C GLU A 629 -6.77 -30.75 -21.97
N ASN A 630 -5.71 -31.16 -22.64
CA ASN A 630 -5.35 -32.57 -22.88
C ASN A 630 -4.28 -33.12 -21.93
N GLY A 631 -3.90 -32.36 -20.91
CA GLY A 631 -2.85 -32.69 -19.96
C GLY A 631 -1.65 -31.76 -20.03
N GLU A 632 -0.63 -32.08 -19.27
CA GLU A 632 0.61 -31.29 -19.19
C GLU A 632 1.59 -31.64 -20.30
N VAL A 633 2.28 -30.63 -20.81
CA VAL A 633 3.30 -30.75 -21.85
C VAL A 633 4.60 -30.15 -21.32
N GLU A 634 5.66 -30.94 -21.31
CA GLU A 634 6.98 -30.50 -20.87
C GLU A 634 7.86 -30.05 -22.06
N ILE A 635 8.40 -28.84 -21.98
CA ILE A 635 9.27 -28.24 -22.99
C ILE A 635 10.68 -28.05 -22.41
N PRO A 636 11.72 -28.71 -22.93
CA PRO A 636 13.09 -28.52 -22.46
C PRO A 636 13.60 -27.09 -22.71
N VAL A 637 14.26 -26.50 -21.71
CA VAL A 637 14.90 -25.18 -21.78
C VAL A 637 16.43 -25.29 -21.64
N ASN A 638 16.89 -25.89 -20.55
CA ASN A 638 18.30 -26.11 -20.22
C ASN A 638 19.15 -24.81 -20.25
N LYS A 639 18.60 -23.72 -19.65
CA LYS A 639 19.27 -22.42 -19.54
C LYS A 639 19.74 -22.18 -18.12
N GLU A 640 21.02 -21.89 -17.95
CA GLU A 640 21.59 -21.45 -16.67
C GLU A 640 21.40 -19.92 -16.54
N LEU A 641 20.94 -19.49 -15.37
CA LEU A 641 20.75 -18.09 -15.00
C LEU A 641 21.71 -17.75 -13.84
N ASP A 642 22.26 -16.55 -13.87
CA ASP A 642 23.06 -15.99 -12.78
C ASP A 642 22.25 -14.90 -12.06
N PRO A 643 21.67 -15.19 -10.87
CA PRO A 643 20.86 -14.25 -10.13
C PRO A 643 21.61 -12.99 -9.65
N ALA A 644 22.95 -13.03 -9.59
CA ALA A 644 23.79 -11.88 -9.26
C ALA A 644 24.05 -10.96 -10.47
N SER A 645 23.75 -11.42 -11.69
CA SER A 645 23.90 -10.61 -12.90
C SER A 645 22.70 -9.68 -13.09
N THR A 646 22.96 -8.44 -13.45
CA THR A 646 21.89 -7.48 -13.81
C THR A 646 21.27 -7.74 -15.19
N THR A 647 21.92 -8.57 -16.02
CA THR A 647 21.48 -8.87 -17.40
C THR A 647 21.07 -10.32 -17.61
N GLU A 648 21.46 -11.23 -16.71
CA GLU A 648 21.25 -12.68 -16.84
C GLU A 648 20.51 -13.27 -15.63
N ASN A 649 19.95 -12.41 -14.75
CA ASN A 649 19.27 -12.84 -13.52
C ASN A 649 17.86 -13.41 -13.75
N GLY A 650 17.42 -13.54 -14.97
CA GLY A 650 16.10 -14.04 -15.30
C GLY A 650 15.99 -14.76 -16.64
N LEU A 651 14.89 -15.48 -16.82
CA LEU A 651 14.41 -15.98 -18.09
C LEU A 651 13.33 -15.03 -18.57
N GLU A 652 13.66 -14.23 -19.56
CA GLU A 652 12.72 -13.25 -20.15
C GLU A 652 12.65 -13.45 -21.66
N ASN A 653 11.44 -13.55 -22.18
CA ASN A 653 11.17 -13.65 -23.60
C ASN A 653 9.91 -12.83 -23.94
N GLY A 654 10.08 -11.56 -24.16
CA GLY A 654 9.03 -10.66 -24.59
C GLY A 654 9.60 -9.42 -25.23
N TRP A 655 10.84 -9.13 -24.88
CA TRP A 655 11.62 -7.98 -25.37
C TRP A 655 12.77 -8.39 -26.28
N GLY A 656 12.94 -9.71 -26.53
CA GLY A 656 14.07 -10.25 -27.26
C GLY A 656 13.98 -10.12 -28.78
N ASP A 657 15.05 -10.54 -29.45
CA ASP A 657 15.22 -10.46 -30.93
C ASP A 657 14.51 -11.59 -31.69
N SER A 658 13.56 -12.30 -31.05
CA SER A 658 12.85 -13.39 -31.73
C SER A 658 11.90 -12.83 -32.79
N GLU A 659 12.00 -13.39 -34.00
CA GLU A 659 11.07 -13.09 -35.09
C GLU A 659 9.81 -13.93 -34.97
N VAL A 660 8.66 -13.36 -35.34
CA VAL A 660 7.39 -14.08 -35.42
C VAL A 660 7.55 -15.36 -36.26
N GLY A 661 7.11 -16.47 -35.71
CA GLY A 661 7.26 -17.80 -36.27
C GLY A 661 8.49 -18.56 -35.82
N SER A 662 9.45 -17.91 -35.13
CA SER A 662 10.65 -18.59 -34.63
C SER A 662 10.37 -19.50 -33.44
N LEU A 663 11.13 -20.62 -33.35
CA LEU A 663 11.14 -21.49 -32.19
C LEU A 663 11.88 -20.80 -31.03
N VAL A 664 11.23 -20.70 -29.88
CA VAL A 664 11.83 -20.12 -28.66
C VAL A 664 12.46 -21.21 -27.79
N TYR A 665 11.68 -22.23 -27.44
CA TYR A 665 12.16 -23.41 -26.70
C TYR A 665 11.50 -24.70 -27.20
N GLY A 666 12.17 -25.82 -27.01
CA GLY A 666 11.67 -27.13 -27.43
C GLY A 666 12.10 -27.53 -28.85
N THR A 667 11.21 -28.13 -29.62
CA THR A 667 11.46 -28.65 -30.97
C THR A 667 10.37 -28.20 -31.95
N GLU A 668 10.60 -28.37 -33.26
CA GLU A 668 9.63 -28.11 -34.30
C GLU A 668 8.33 -28.94 -34.15
N GLU A 669 8.38 -30.09 -33.52
CA GLU A 669 7.21 -30.94 -33.28
C GLU A 669 6.45 -30.57 -32.00
N CYS A 670 7.19 -30.16 -30.96
CA CYS A 670 6.60 -29.75 -29.67
C CYS A 670 7.46 -28.65 -29.06
N GLY A 671 6.97 -27.42 -29.03
CA GLY A 671 7.76 -26.29 -28.57
C GLY A 671 6.97 -25.00 -28.40
N ILE A 672 7.65 -24.01 -27.85
CA ILE A 672 7.18 -22.64 -27.67
C ILE A 672 7.69 -21.79 -28.83
N PHE A 673 6.79 -21.10 -29.49
CA PHE A 673 7.06 -20.26 -30.66
C PHE A 673 6.65 -18.82 -30.40
N ALA A 674 7.35 -17.89 -31.06
CA ALA A 674 6.93 -16.50 -31.19
C ALA A 674 5.74 -16.43 -32.16
N ALA A 675 4.60 -15.94 -31.71
CA ALA A 675 3.39 -15.73 -32.50
C ALA A 675 3.06 -14.25 -32.62
N GLU A 676 2.25 -13.87 -33.60
CA GLU A 676 1.78 -12.49 -33.72
C GLU A 676 1.00 -12.05 -32.48
N THR A 677 1.13 -10.77 -32.13
CA THR A 677 0.35 -10.13 -31.08
C THR A 677 -0.17 -8.79 -31.56
N ASP A 678 -1.31 -8.39 -31.07
CA ASP A 678 -1.90 -7.07 -31.33
C ASP A 678 -1.42 -5.98 -30.35
N ILE A 679 -0.52 -6.34 -29.41
CA ILE A 679 -0.01 -5.44 -28.38
C ILE A 679 1.17 -4.62 -28.97
N GLU A 680 1.01 -3.30 -29.07
CA GLU A 680 1.92 -2.40 -29.80
C GLU A 680 3.37 -2.39 -29.28
N TRP A 681 3.58 -2.73 -28.01
CA TRP A 681 4.90 -2.70 -27.34
C TRP A 681 5.52 -4.09 -27.07
N ILE A 682 4.83 -5.17 -27.49
CA ILE A 682 5.34 -6.55 -27.41
C ILE A 682 5.64 -7.04 -28.83
N ASN A 683 6.85 -7.48 -29.09
CA ASN A 683 7.27 -7.95 -30.42
C ASN A 683 6.55 -9.23 -30.84
N TYR A 684 6.17 -10.09 -29.86
CA TYR A 684 5.45 -11.33 -30.10
C TYR A 684 4.82 -11.84 -28.78
N ARG A 685 3.81 -12.66 -28.89
CA ARG A 685 3.31 -13.50 -27.78
C ARG A 685 3.90 -14.91 -27.89
N LEU A 686 3.84 -15.67 -26.80
CA LEU A 686 4.21 -17.06 -26.80
C LEU A 686 3.03 -17.96 -27.22
N ALA A 687 3.29 -18.90 -28.08
CA ALA A 687 2.34 -19.93 -28.49
C ALA A 687 2.98 -21.33 -28.29
N LEU A 688 2.26 -22.24 -27.65
CA LEU A 688 2.59 -23.65 -27.64
C LEU A 688 2.13 -24.29 -28.94
N LYS A 689 3.02 -25.01 -29.61
CA LYS A 689 2.66 -25.82 -30.78
C LYS A 689 2.95 -27.29 -30.50
N ILE A 690 1.96 -28.14 -30.82
CA ILE A 690 2.07 -29.61 -30.77
C ILE A 690 1.73 -30.13 -32.16
N ASN A 691 2.63 -30.89 -32.76
CA ASN A 691 2.49 -31.38 -34.16
C ASN A 691 2.24 -30.26 -35.20
N GLY A 692 2.81 -29.09 -34.92
CA GLY A 692 2.68 -27.91 -35.81
C GLY A 692 1.40 -27.11 -35.65
N GLU A 693 0.48 -27.51 -34.80
CA GLU A 693 -0.77 -26.79 -34.49
C GLU A 693 -0.65 -26.05 -33.15
N GLU A 694 -1.12 -24.79 -33.14
CA GLU A 694 -1.17 -24.02 -31.91
C GLU A 694 -2.15 -24.62 -30.93
N THR A 695 -1.66 -24.86 -29.69
CA THR A 695 -2.43 -25.53 -28.62
C THR A 695 -2.58 -24.54 -27.44
N PRO A 696 -3.83 -24.22 -27.03
CA PRO A 696 -4.06 -23.37 -25.88
C PRO A 696 -3.53 -23.99 -24.60
N PHE A 697 -2.99 -23.14 -23.70
CA PHE A 697 -2.54 -23.55 -22.37
C PHE A 697 -2.97 -22.50 -21.33
N THR A 698 -3.10 -22.92 -20.08
CA THR A 698 -3.68 -22.14 -18.99
C THR A 698 -2.69 -21.76 -17.91
N SER A 699 -1.56 -22.45 -17.82
CA SER A 699 -0.49 -22.14 -16.87
C SER A 699 0.86 -22.61 -17.36
N ILE A 700 1.92 -21.98 -16.85
CA ILE A 700 3.31 -22.39 -17.04
C ILE A 700 3.90 -22.73 -15.68
N THR A 701 4.55 -23.89 -15.59
CA THR A 701 5.38 -24.27 -14.45
C THR A 701 6.84 -24.29 -14.89
N TYR A 702 7.68 -23.56 -14.19
CA TYR A 702 9.13 -23.55 -14.42
C TYR A 702 9.79 -24.58 -13.54
N ASN A 703 10.46 -25.57 -14.13
CA ASN A 703 11.20 -26.59 -13.41
C ASN A 703 12.67 -26.17 -13.36
N VAL A 704 13.15 -25.82 -12.17
CA VAL A 704 14.49 -25.27 -11.97
C VAL A 704 15.31 -26.12 -10.99
N THR A 705 16.62 -26.11 -11.17
CA THR A 705 17.58 -26.61 -10.17
C THR A 705 18.38 -25.43 -9.66
N VAL A 706 18.41 -25.25 -8.36
CA VAL A 706 19.24 -24.25 -7.68
C VAL A 706 20.48 -24.94 -7.11
N SER A 707 21.64 -24.32 -7.26
CA SER A 707 22.92 -24.85 -6.78
C SER A 707 23.88 -23.77 -6.33
N GLY A 708 24.65 -24.04 -5.29
CA GLY A 708 25.65 -23.12 -4.74
C GLY A 708 25.10 -22.06 -3.81
N LEU A 709 23.90 -22.27 -3.24
CA LEU A 709 23.42 -21.48 -2.10
C LEU A 709 24.36 -21.73 -0.92
N GLU A 710 25.33 -20.83 -0.71
CA GLU A 710 26.10 -20.79 0.54
C GLU A 710 25.19 -20.19 1.61
N LEU A 711 24.78 -21.00 2.56
CA LEU A 711 24.22 -20.53 3.82
C LEU A 711 25.41 -20.04 4.63
N ASP A 712 25.53 -18.73 4.83
CA ASP A 712 26.45 -18.18 5.81
C ASP A 712 26.03 -18.72 7.18
N GLY A 713 26.94 -19.54 7.79
CA GLY A 713 26.73 -20.26 9.04
C GLY A 713 26.87 -19.41 10.30
#